data_bd6cbcd8229b41930e27b6172151c161
#
_entry.id   bd6cbcd8229b41930e27b6172151c161
#
_cell.length_a   1.000
_cell.length_b   1.000
_cell.length_c   1.000
_cell.angle_alpha   90.00
_cell.angle_beta   90.00
_cell.angle_gamma   90.00
#
_symmetry.space_group_name_H-M   'P 1'
#
loop_
_entity.id
_entity.type
_entity.pdbx_description
1 polymer ?
#
loop_
_entity_poly.entity_id
_entity_poly.type
_entity_poly.pdbx_seq_one_letter_code
_entity_poly.pdbx_strand_id
1 'polypeptide(L)'
;MLLGQGAPQLTAISTNRAQPGALITITGLNFLNPPLTAVTFNFTPATVESIRSLGLGYHQISVRVPLGATIGPVFVENALGQTQTPWNFQLPPVIQRFARNGAFTEADKVRGVPGDSVALTGSNFLDAADPNYRLGVFFDGIRAGLDTVTEGSVSVVVPPGAMTGPITVTNNAGATVTSGYFYLSPWVTAFTSRARVGDTLTLSGRSFRAVSSVSFGSVVTTNLTVVSNTVMTVVVPPGAPLAAPLTLESPGGRFISVSNFVLMPRITGFSPSNGAAGTLVTLSGSGLSSVTQVTFGGIPATPASVTATQVTVKVPFGAGTGPVKVSGSFGSDESLSLYYAPPQLTAITPALVKVGDLLTVSGTNLLGASAVLFGTNRLPAKVFTVVDNRRITAQVPEGASSGWVWVVTPGGEAFGGPISVQGPVPVISGFSPALGAVGTDVRIVGVDLALPATVRFSGVTASVVSTTTNGLMARVPVGAVSGRITVETSAGAAVSAQDFLVGSTADFDVSIASSAEPVVTGAEFRLTLKARNLGPLPATNVTGSLTLPSSAEFLGATLGGGGSFQMGATGVSFVVGTLPAKSEWTALVRVRIPVQAISRFEWVASTLTPDVDLTDNRAAVSVTAVPLRLELTGFGDDLWVLSWSSLVTDVELQESTLDGPRQWRGVNGTPLNDGVRFQWSFSATNTGRLFRLRSR
;
A
#
# COMPACT_ATOMS: atom_id res chain seq x y z
N MET A 1 -55.59 72.91 35.85
CA MET A 1 -54.26 73.27 36.32
C MET A 1 -53.44 73.64 35.10
N LEU A 2 -53.04 74.88 35.00
CA LEU A 2 -52.08 75.34 34.01
C LEU A 2 -50.77 74.56 34.33
N LEU A 3 -50.38 73.61 33.45
CA LEU A 3 -49.07 73.05 33.52
C LEU A 3 -48.05 74.19 33.41
N GLY A 4 -47.36 74.49 34.51
CA GLY A 4 -46.43 75.60 34.61
C GLY A 4 -45.38 75.54 33.53
N GLN A 5 -45.23 76.67 32.79
CA GLN A 5 -44.06 76.85 31.92
C GLN A 5 -42.81 76.93 32.80
N GLY A 6 -41.82 76.12 32.57
CA GLY A 6 -40.57 76.07 33.35
C GLY A 6 -39.37 75.61 32.51
N ALA A 7 -38.20 75.78 33.11
CA ALA A 7 -37.00 75.17 32.56
C ALA A 7 -37.20 73.65 32.45
N PRO A 8 -36.58 72.98 31.51
CA PRO A 8 -36.63 71.47 31.35
C PRO A 8 -36.13 70.83 32.65
N GLN A 9 -36.79 69.75 33.04
CA GLN A 9 -36.34 68.92 34.15
C GLN A 9 -36.10 67.51 33.64
N LEU A 10 -34.88 67.02 33.77
CA LEU A 10 -34.46 65.69 33.33
C LEU A 10 -34.73 64.69 34.46
N THR A 11 -35.47 63.59 34.19
CA THR A 11 -35.81 62.59 35.18
C THR A 11 -35.17 61.25 34.93
N ALA A 12 -34.95 60.89 33.64
CA ALA A 12 -34.29 59.66 33.28
C ALA A 12 -33.64 59.70 31.90
N ILE A 13 -32.60 58.91 31.71
CA ILE A 13 -32.01 58.61 30.42
C ILE A 13 -31.94 57.08 30.29
N SER A 14 -32.24 56.56 29.14
CA SER A 14 -32.28 55.09 28.89
C SER A 14 -30.96 54.42 29.14
N THR A 15 -29.83 55.12 28.99
CA THR A 15 -28.50 54.66 29.27
C THR A 15 -27.54 55.79 29.57
N ASN A 16 -26.53 55.55 30.38
CA ASN A 16 -25.48 56.52 30.68
C ASN A 16 -24.25 56.37 29.77
N ARG A 17 -24.29 55.45 28.76
CA ARG A 17 -23.21 55.21 27.81
C ARG A 17 -23.76 54.71 26.49
N ALA A 18 -23.16 55.11 25.38
CA ALA A 18 -23.47 54.60 24.05
C ALA A 18 -22.39 54.98 23.04
N GLN A 19 -22.46 54.38 21.86
CA GLN A 19 -21.65 54.75 20.70
C GLN A 19 -22.19 56.04 20.06
N PRO A 20 -21.38 56.93 19.48
CA PRO A 20 -21.84 57.99 18.60
C PRO A 20 -22.76 57.43 17.51
N GLY A 21 -23.85 58.12 17.23
CA GLY A 21 -24.88 57.66 16.30
C GLY A 21 -25.96 56.78 16.92
N ALA A 22 -25.79 56.24 18.12
CA ALA A 22 -26.81 55.46 18.81
C ALA A 22 -28.04 56.33 19.17
N LEU A 23 -29.21 55.74 19.06
CA LEU A 23 -30.46 56.36 19.48
C LEU A 23 -30.70 56.08 20.97
N ILE A 24 -30.81 57.05 21.79
CA ILE A 24 -31.16 56.94 23.20
C ILE A 24 -32.44 57.71 23.50
N THR A 25 -33.07 57.47 24.65
CA THR A 25 -34.24 58.20 25.09
C THR A 25 -33.95 58.96 26.37
N ILE A 26 -34.41 60.16 26.41
CA ILE A 26 -34.35 61.05 27.57
C ILE A 26 -35.80 61.42 28.00
N THR A 27 -36.07 61.18 29.25
CA THR A 27 -37.41 61.43 29.82
C THR A 27 -37.33 62.58 30.82
N GLY A 28 -38.32 63.45 30.78
CA GLY A 28 -38.34 64.59 31.68
C GLY A 28 -39.64 65.45 31.57
N LEU A 29 -39.64 66.59 32.25
CA LEU A 29 -40.72 67.55 32.23
C LEU A 29 -40.35 68.81 31.41
N ASN A 30 -41.33 69.51 30.88
CA ASN A 30 -41.18 70.78 30.16
C ASN A 30 -40.37 70.66 28.85
N PHE A 31 -40.50 69.56 28.10
CA PHE A 31 -39.80 69.37 26.82
C PHE A 31 -40.60 69.90 25.61
N LEU A 32 -41.93 70.11 25.77
CA LEU A 32 -42.76 70.53 24.65
C LEU A 32 -43.26 71.96 24.79
N ASN A 33 -43.33 72.50 26.03
CA ASN A 33 -43.89 73.88 26.27
C ASN A 33 -43.08 74.61 27.34
N PRO A 34 -42.16 75.54 26.99
CA PRO A 34 -41.76 75.80 25.61
C PRO A 34 -41.02 74.67 25.00
N PRO A 35 -40.98 74.52 23.64
CA PRO A 35 -40.27 73.47 22.98
C PRO A 35 -38.76 73.53 23.28
N LEU A 36 -38.07 72.39 23.22
CA LEU A 36 -36.62 72.31 23.39
C LEU A 36 -35.93 73.15 22.31
N THR A 37 -34.94 73.92 22.72
CA THR A 37 -34.04 74.69 21.84
C THR A 37 -32.76 73.92 21.52
N ALA A 38 -32.29 73.13 22.47
CA ALA A 38 -31.09 72.30 22.27
C ALA A 38 -31.08 71.06 23.18
N VAL A 39 -30.47 69.99 22.66
CA VAL A 39 -29.94 68.84 23.44
C VAL A 39 -28.48 68.75 23.08
N THR A 40 -27.59 68.75 24.06
CA THR A 40 -26.16 68.63 23.80
C THR A 40 -25.51 67.52 24.69
N PHE A 41 -24.49 66.88 24.16
CA PHE A 41 -23.66 65.97 24.90
C PHE A 41 -22.30 66.63 25.10
N ASN A 42 -22.01 67.05 26.35
CA ASN A 42 -20.85 67.87 26.69
C ASN A 42 -20.64 69.02 25.65
N PHE A 43 -21.66 69.83 25.47
CA PHE A 43 -21.74 70.96 24.55
C PHE A 43 -21.77 70.61 23.03
N THR A 44 -21.66 69.31 22.65
CA THR A 44 -21.83 68.92 21.25
C THR A 44 -23.34 68.78 20.95
N PRO A 45 -23.86 69.49 19.94
CA PRO A 45 -25.28 69.48 19.61
C PRO A 45 -25.73 68.07 19.11
N ALA A 46 -26.89 67.64 19.60
CA ALA A 46 -27.51 66.39 19.23
C ALA A 46 -28.82 66.62 18.45
N THR A 47 -29.12 65.69 17.55
CA THR A 47 -30.39 65.72 16.81
C THR A 47 -31.48 65.02 17.61
N VAL A 48 -32.55 65.70 17.89
CA VAL A 48 -33.77 65.13 18.45
C VAL A 48 -34.60 64.56 17.29
N GLU A 49 -34.77 63.25 17.25
CA GLU A 49 -35.54 62.62 16.19
C GLU A 49 -37.04 62.57 16.44
N SER A 50 -37.44 62.48 17.69
CA SER A 50 -38.85 62.45 18.05
C SER A 50 -39.07 62.92 19.48
N ILE A 51 -40.25 63.47 19.74
CA ILE A 51 -40.74 63.81 21.07
C ILE A 51 -42.13 63.19 21.29
N ARG A 52 -42.27 62.42 22.36
CA ARG A 52 -43.53 61.74 22.73
C ARG A 52 -44.00 62.24 24.11
N SER A 53 -45.27 62.55 24.22
CA SER A 53 -45.89 62.84 25.52
C SER A 53 -46.21 61.50 26.24
N LEU A 54 -45.88 61.42 27.51
CA LEU A 54 -46.17 60.25 28.39
C LEU A 54 -47.32 60.56 29.38
N GLY A 55 -47.94 61.78 29.32
CA GLY A 55 -48.95 62.24 30.25
C GLY A 55 -48.34 62.91 31.46
N LEU A 56 -49.20 63.64 32.24
CA LEU A 56 -48.85 64.38 33.47
C LEU A 56 -47.65 65.34 33.31
N GLY A 57 -47.44 65.89 32.09
CA GLY A 57 -46.35 66.82 31.79
C GLY A 57 -45.01 66.15 31.49
N TYR A 58 -44.92 64.80 31.56
CA TYR A 58 -43.74 64.08 31.19
C TYR A 58 -43.68 63.90 29.67
N HIS A 59 -42.46 64.00 29.18
CA HIS A 59 -42.13 63.81 27.79
C HIS A 59 -40.92 62.88 27.65
N GLN A 60 -40.88 62.16 26.59
CA GLN A 60 -39.70 61.35 26.17
C GLN A 60 -39.23 61.86 24.83
N ILE A 61 -37.97 62.18 24.73
CA ILE A 61 -37.30 62.49 23.47
C ILE A 61 -36.41 61.32 23.06
N SER A 62 -36.42 61.06 21.78
CA SER A 62 -35.42 60.15 21.14
C SER A 62 -34.33 61.01 20.53
N VAL A 63 -33.11 60.81 20.98
CA VAL A 63 -31.96 61.64 20.62
C VAL A 63 -30.85 60.76 20.10
N ARG A 64 -30.24 61.13 18.99
CA ARG A 64 -29.07 60.51 18.47
C ARG A 64 -27.80 61.09 19.09
N VAL A 65 -26.98 60.21 19.68
CA VAL A 65 -25.71 60.66 20.27
C VAL A 65 -24.83 61.24 19.15
N PRO A 66 -24.40 62.52 19.27
CA PRO A 66 -23.70 63.16 18.17
C PRO A 66 -22.31 62.64 17.92
N LEU A 67 -21.90 62.68 16.63
CA LEU A 67 -20.54 62.46 16.26
C LEU A 67 -19.62 63.53 16.82
N GLY A 68 -18.47 63.19 17.38
CA GLY A 68 -17.56 64.16 17.99
C GLY A 68 -17.89 64.56 19.41
N ALA A 69 -18.95 64.02 19.99
CA ALA A 69 -19.24 64.24 21.42
C ALA A 69 -18.10 63.74 22.30
N THR A 70 -17.84 64.40 23.39
CA THR A 70 -16.89 63.99 24.43
C THR A 70 -17.64 63.64 25.71
N ILE A 71 -16.96 62.84 26.58
CA ILE A 71 -17.52 62.51 27.91
C ILE A 71 -17.86 63.74 28.64
N GLY A 72 -19.07 63.82 29.22
CA GLY A 72 -19.56 64.98 29.94
C GLY A 72 -21.08 64.93 30.16
N PRO A 73 -21.65 65.91 30.82
CA PRO A 73 -23.06 65.90 31.07
C PRO A 73 -23.90 66.08 29.80
N VAL A 74 -25.10 65.52 29.82
CA VAL A 74 -26.09 65.77 28.78
C VAL A 74 -26.95 66.95 29.23
N PHE A 75 -26.99 67.99 28.40
CA PHE A 75 -27.79 69.18 28.64
C PHE A 75 -29.06 69.10 27.78
N VAL A 76 -30.12 69.55 28.38
CA VAL A 76 -31.41 69.76 27.71
C VAL A 76 -31.83 71.20 28.00
N GLU A 77 -32.11 71.96 26.95
CA GLU A 77 -32.39 73.39 27.02
C GLU A 77 -33.70 73.74 26.34
N ASN A 78 -34.40 74.69 26.90
CA ASN A 78 -35.52 75.41 26.28
C ASN A 78 -35.41 76.92 26.52
N ALA A 79 -36.37 77.77 26.04
CA ALA A 79 -36.33 79.19 26.17
C ALA A 79 -36.37 79.76 27.64
N LEU A 80 -36.65 78.86 28.61
CA LEU A 80 -36.77 79.31 30.05
C LEU A 80 -35.59 78.78 30.89
N GLY A 81 -34.65 78.03 30.31
CA GLY A 81 -33.46 77.55 31.00
C GLY A 81 -32.97 76.19 30.54
N GLN A 82 -31.96 75.67 31.21
CA GLN A 82 -31.36 74.40 30.92
C GLN A 82 -31.29 73.47 32.15
N THR A 83 -31.20 72.22 31.89
CA THR A 83 -30.90 71.18 32.90
C THR A 83 -29.83 70.22 32.34
N GLN A 84 -29.13 69.57 33.25
CA GLN A 84 -28.11 68.60 32.85
C GLN A 84 -28.20 67.34 33.70
N THR A 85 -27.57 66.22 33.19
CA THR A 85 -27.37 65.03 34.00
C THR A 85 -26.43 65.30 35.18
N PRO A 86 -26.69 64.73 36.37
CA PRO A 86 -25.77 64.84 37.52
C PRO A 86 -24.50 64.02 37.38
N TRP A 87 -24.30 63.25 36.26
CA TRP A 87 -23.20 62.40 35.90
C TRP A 87 -22.85 62.59 34.43
N ASN A 88 -21.62 62.23 34.06
CA ASN A 88 -21.16 62.32 32.67
C ASN A 88 -21.70 61.15 31.85
N PHE A 89 -22.18 61.49 30.65
CA PHE A 89 -22.47 60.44 29.63
C PHE A 89 -21.17 59.88 29.08
N GLN A 90 -21.06 58.56 29.15
CA GLN A 90 -19.85 57.84 28.77
C GLN A 90 -19.85 57.55 27.27
N LEU A 91 -18.76 57.86 26.62
CA LEU A 91 -18.51 57.61 25.20
C LEU A 91 -17.23 56.77 25.02
N PRO A 92 -17.16 55.91 23.97
CA PRO A 92 -15.93 55.19 23.66
C PRO A 92 -14.76 56.17 23.48
N PRO A 93 -13.54 55.70 23.74
CA PRO A 93 -12.35 56.52 23.46
C PRO A 93 -12.25 56.78 21.95
N VAL A 94 -11.76 57.94 21.58
CA VAL A 94 -11.42 58.29 20.20
C VAL A 94 -9.94 58.51 20.12
N ILE A 95 -9.26 57.78 19.22
CA ILE A 95 -7.84 57.93 18.98
C ILE A 95 -7.67 58.70 17.68
N GLN A 96 -7.00 59.86 17.75
CA GLN A 96 -6.67 60.68 16.58
C GLN A 96 -5.30 60.31 16.02
N ARG A 97 -4.33 60.13 16.89
CA ARG A 97 -2.97 59.70 16.52
C ARG A 97 -2.24 59.10 17.71
N PHE A 98 -1.14 58.44 17.43
CA PHE A 98 -0.21 57.96 18.45
C PHE A 98 1.23 58.20 18.02
N ALA A 99 2.14 58.33 18.96
CA ALA A 99 3.54 58.61 18.73
C ALA A 99 4.43 57.98 19.79
N ARG A 100 5.64 57.58 19.43
CA ARG A 100 6.65 57.11 20.38
C ARG A 100 7.40 58.33 20.99
N ASN A 101 7.60 58.31 22.30
CA ASN A 101 8.30 59.32 23.05
C ASN A 101 7.85 60.79 22.75
N GLY A 102 6.56 60.98 22.49
CA GLY A 102 5.93 62.30 22.25
C GLY A 102 6.26 62.95 20.91
N ALA A 103 7.11 62.33 20.06
CA ALA A 103 7.45 62.87 18.74
C ALA A 103 6.45 62.40 17.69
N PHE A 104 5.55 63.31 17.26
CA PHE A 104 4.61 63.06 16.13
C PHE A 104 5.33 63.36 14.82
N THR A 105 5.98 62.33 14.23
CA THR A 105 6.53 62.46 12.87
C THR A 105 5.50 61.92 11.88
N GLU A 106 5.40 62.58 10.72
CA GLU A 106 4.48 62.15 9.62
C GLU A 106 4.85 60.83 8.96
N ALA A 107 5.94 60.24 9.36
CA ALA A 107 6.30 58.94 8.82
C ALA A 107 5.39 57.88 9.46
N ASP A 108 4.45 57.39 8.72
CA ASP A 108 3.39 56.42 8.96
C ASP A 108 3.75 55.09 9.66
N LYS A 109 4.93 54.98 10.25
CA LYS A 109 5.46 53.75 10.83
C LYS A 109 6.05 53.99 12.21
N VAL A 110 5.16 54.16 13.20
CA VAL A 110 5.60 54.25 14.59
C VAL A 110 6.14 52.90 15.05
N ARG A 111 7.44 52.84 15.27
CA ARG A 111 8.15 51.65 15.74
C ARG A 111 8.73 51.85 17.14
N GLY A 112 8.82 50.77 17.90
CA GLY A 112 9.41 50.78 19.23
C GLY A 112 9.85 49.41 19.72
N VAL A 113 10.21 49.40 20.99
CA VAL A 113 10.57 48.17 21.72
C VAL A 113 9.76 48.12 23.02
N PRO A 114 9.58 46.97 23.65
CA PRO A 114 9.03 46.89 24.99
C PRO A 114 9.79 47.80 25.95
N GLY A 115 9.02 48.61 26.76
CA GLY A 115 9.58 49.61 27.63
C GLY A 115 9.55 51.04 27.08
N ASP A 116 9.33 51.25 25.78
CA ASP A 116 9.17 52.57 25.19
C ASP A 116 7.86 53.21 25.67
N SER A 117 7.88 54.56 25.82
CA SER A 117 6.67 55.34 26.07
C SER A 117 5.95 55.66 24.75
N VAL A 118 4.65 55.46 24.73
CA VAL A 118 3.77 55.79 23.60
C VAL A 118 2.68 56.72 24.08
N ALA A 119 2.60 57.89 23.45
CA ALA A 119 1.54 58.85 23.68
C ALA A 119 0.42 58.69 22.63
N LEU A 120 -0.79 58.56 23.08
CA LEU A 120 -2.00 58.64 22.26
C LEU A 120 -2.71 59.94 22.50
N THR A 121 -3.14 60.63 21.45
CA THR A 121 -3.96 61.84 21.53
C THR A 121 -5.35 61.59 20.94
N GLY A 122 -6.34 62.18 21.53
CA GLY A 122 -7.73 61.92 21.13
C GLY A 122 -8.73 62.57 22.10
N SER A 123 -9.78 61.83 22.44
CA SER A 123 -10.78 62.22 23.43
C SER A 123 -11.35 61.01 24.16
N ASN A 124 -12.07 61.28 25.24
CA ASN A 124 -12.76 60.28 26.05
C ASN A 124 -11.81 59.28 26.75
N PHE A 125 -10.59 59.71 27.08
CA PHE A 125 -9.60 58.86 27.79
C PHE A 125 -9.76 58.94 29.30
N LEU A 126 -10.39 59.97 29.83
CA LEU A 126 -10.58 60.16 31.26
C LEU A 126 -11.99 60.66 31.53
N ASP A 127 -12.64 60.20 32.56
CA ASP A 127 -13.77 60.83 33.23
C ASP A 127 -13.41 61.09 34.70
N ALA A 128 -12.93 62.27 34.99
CA ALA A 128 -12.47 62.60 36.32
C ALA A 128 -13.63 62.62 37.35
N ALA A 129 -14.89 62.65 36.90
CA ALA A 129 -16.07 62.62 37.74
C ALA A 129 -16.54 61.19 38.10
N ASP A 130 -16.08 60.18 37.38
CA ASP A 130 -16.46 58.77 37.63
C ASP A 130 -15.32 58.03 38.33
N PRO A 131 -15.41 57.74 39.62
CA PRO A 131 -14.37 56.97 40.35
C PRO A 131 -14.23 55.51 39.85
N ASN A 132 -15.23 55.03 39.11
CA ASN A 132 -15.25 53.68 38.55
C ASN A 132 -14.80 53.63 37.07
N TYR A 133 -14.38 54.78 36.52
CA TYR A 133 -13.90 54.83 35.16
C TYR A 133 -12.64 53.94 35.00
N ARG A 134 -12.66 53.14 33.96
CA ARG A 134 -11.56 52.19 33.67
C ARG A 134 -11.07 52.41 32.24
N LEU A 135 -9.85 52.85 32.11
CA LEU A 135 -9.14 52.90 30.84
C LEU A 135 -8.25 51.70 30.69
N GLY A 136 -8.28 51.07 29.54
CA GLY A 136 -7.36 50.03 29.15
C GLY A 136 -6.70 50.37 27.81
N VAL A 137 -5.41 50.20 27.70
CA VAL A 137 -4.66 50.30 26.43
C VAL A 137 -3.98 48.98 26.17
N PHE A 138 -4.11 48.47 24.95
CA PHE A 138 -3.61 47.16 24.58
C PHE A 138 -2.82 47.24 23.29
N PHE A 139 -1.64 46.60 23.26
CA PHE A 139 -0.83 46.41 22.08
C PHE A 139 -1.05 44.97 21.60
N ASP A 140 -1.78 44.84 20.47
CA ASP A 140 -2.17 43.52 19.91
C ASP A 140 -2.72 42.56 21.00
N GLY A 141 -3.61 43.10 21.88
CA GLY A 141 -4.26 42.35 22.95
C GLY A 141 -3.50 42.31 24.29
N ILE A 142 -2.25 42.73 24.35
CA ILE A 142 -1.48 42.78 25.61
C ILE A 142 -1.66 44.10 26.29
N ARG A 143 -2.14 44.09 27.53
CA ARG A 143 -2.43 45.30 28.31
C ARG A 143 -1.17 46.07 28.66
N ALA A 144 -1.15 47.35 28.37
CA ALA A 144 -0.09 48.28 28.75
C ALA A 144 -0.31 48.90 30.14
N GLY A 145 0.78 49.26 30.81
CA GLY A 145 0.75 50.11 31.98
C GLY A 145 0.45 51.54 31.56
N LEU A 146 -0.47 52.21 32.27
CA LEU A 146 -0.77 53.63 32.08
C LEU A 146 0.23 54.45 32.87
N ASP A 147 0.84 55.43 32.22
CA ASP A 147 1.78 56.38 32.86
C ASP A 147 1.08 57.69 33.20
N THR A 148 0.54 58.38 32.22
CA THR A 148 -0.28 59.60 32.43
C THR A 148 -1.57 59.49 31.61
N VAL A 149 -2.65 60.00 32.21
CA VAL A 149 -3.99 60.04 31.58
C VAL A 149 -4.59 61.42 31.77
N THR A 150 -5.01 62.04 30.68
CA THR A 150 -5.83 63.26 30.64
C THR A 150 -7.06 62.97 29.78
N GLU A 151 -7.97 63.92 29.68
CA GLU A 151 -9.15 63.82 28.80
C GLU A 151 -8.79 63.66 27.33
N GLY A 152 -7.71 64.33 26.88
CA GLY A 152 -7.25 64.37 25.49
C GLY A 152 -5.99 63.55 25.17
N SER A 153 -5.34 62.99 26.17
CA SER A 153 -4.11 62.18 25.93
C SER A 153 -3.91 61.09 26.97
N VAL A 154 -3.28 60.05 26.55
CA VAL A 154 -2.79 58.96 27.42
C VAL A 154 -1.35 58.58 27.02
N SER A 155 -0.49 58.50 28.02
CA SER A 155 0.85 57.93 27.85
C SER A 155 0.89 56.55 28.46
N VAL A 156 1.49 55.60 27.74
CA VAL A 156 1.57 54.20 28.13
C VAL A 156 2.97 53.63 27.83
N VAL A 157 3.35 52.67 28.60
CA VAL A 157 4.60 51.90 28.33
C VAL A 157 4.28 50.63 27.54
N VAL A 158 4.99 50.44 26.44
CA VAL A 158 4.88 49.23 25.61
C VAL A 158 5.14 48.00 26.48
N PRO A 159 4.19 47.09 26.65
CA PRO A 159 4.32 45.99 27.59
C PRO A 159 5.28 44.91 27.09
N PRO A 160 5.93 44.17 27.98
CA PRO A 160 6.62 42.92 27.62
C PRO A 160 5.63 41.96 26.93
N GLY A 161 6.05 41.33 25.84
CA GLY A 161 5.19 40.43 25.07
C GLY A 161 4.31 41.10 24.00
N ALA A 162 4.27 42.44 23.93
CA ALA A 162 3.60 43.15 22.83
C ALA A 162 4.11 42.68 21.46
N MET A 163 3.22 42.68 20.49
CA MET A 163 3.50 42.34 19.11
C MET A 163 3.06 43.42 18.15
N THR A 164 3.62 43.40 16.93
CA THR A 164 3.22 44.33 15.86
C THR A 164 1.69 44.25 15.63
N GLY A 165 1.01 45.38 15.76
CA GLY A 165 -0.41 45.40 15.56
C GLY A 165 -1.04 46.75 15.91
N PRO A 166 -2.35 46.86 15.81
CA PRO A 166 -3.06 48.08 16.23
C PRO A 166 -3.00 48.24 17.75
N ILE A 167 -3.09 49.49 18.18
CA ILE A 167 -3.32 49.78 19.59
C ILE A 167 -4.84 49.86 19.81
N THR A 168 -5.33 49.13 20.78
CA THR A 168 -6.74 49.15 21.19
C THR A 168 -6.84 49.97 22.51
N VAL A 169 -7.71 50.91 22.56
CA VAL A 169 -8.06 51.65 23.77
C VAL A 169 -9.49 51.32 24.14
N THR A 170 -9.72 51.00 25.39
CA THR A 170 -11.03 50.61 25.92
C THR A 170 -11.39 51.50 27.12
N ASN A 171 -12.64 51.83 27.26
CA ASN A 171 -13.20 52.38 28.49
C ASN A 171 -14.54 51.71 28.83
N ASN A 172 -15.27 52.24 29.80
CA ASN A 172 -16.56 51.71 30.25
C ASN A 172 -17.66 51.74 29.15
N ALA A 173 -17.51 52.57 28.13
CA ALA A 173 -18.49 52.73 27.04
C ALA A 173 -18.14 51.97 25.78
N GLY A 174 -16.92 51.48 25.65
CA GLY A 174 -16.50 50.69 24.47
C GLY A 174 -15.01 50.70 24.18
N ALA A 175 -14.67 50.28 22.96
CA ALA A 175 -13.31 50.18 22.46
C ALA A 175 -13.13 50.93 21.14
N THR A 176 -11.92 51.43 20.93
CA THR A 176 -11.47 51.99 19.65
C THR A 176 -10.09 51.42 19.31
N VAL A 177 -9.86 51.23 18.06
CA VAL A 177 -8.62 50.64 17.52
C VAL A 177 -7.95 51.65 16.59
N THR A 178 -6.64 51.78 16.66
CA THR A 178 -5.88 52.65 15.74
C THR A 178 -6.02 52.18 14.29
N SER A 179 -6.06 53.08 13.34
CA SER A 179 -6.04 52.76 11.92
C SER A 179 -4.66 52.26 11.45
N GLY A 180 -3.58 52.65 12.14
CA GLY A 180 -2.22 52.23 11.88
C GLY A 180 -1.71 51.24 12.91
N TYR A 181 -0.62 50.58 12.60
CA TYR A 181 0.05 49.62 13.49
C TYR A 181 1.16 50.32 14.28
N PHE A 182 1.34 49.87 15.51
CA PHE A 182 2.58 50.03 16.24
C PHE A 182 3.51 48.84 15.86
N TYR A 183 4.68 49.15 15.35
CA TYR A 183 5.59 48.14 14.80
C TYR A 183 6.67 47.76 15.81
N LEU A 184 6.78 46.48 16.10
CA LEU A 184 7.87 45.89 16.86
C LEU A 184 8.74 45.02 15.96
N SER A 185 10.03 44.92 16.27
CA SER A 185 10.92 44.05 15.54
C SER A 185 10.43 42.60 15.57
N PRO A 186 10.41 41.90 14.45
CA PRO A 186 10.11 40.48 14.43
C PRO A 186 11.12 39.71 15.26
N TRP A 187 10.69 38.60 15.80
CA TRP A 187 11.56 37.69 16.55
C TRP A 187 11.18 36.26 16.22
N VAL A 188 12.14 35.46 15.73
CA VAL A 188 11.94 34.04 15.44
C VAL A 188 12.40 33.22 16.65
N THR A 189 11.56 32.38 17.16
CA THR A 189 11.85 31.44 18.25
C THR A 189 12.24 30.06 17.71
N ALA A 190 11.64 29.64 16.58
CA ALA A 190 11.93 28.37 15.94
C ALA A 190 11.64 28.43 14.44
N PHE A 191 12.42 27.69 13.67
CA PHE A 191 12.17 27.43 12.25
C PHE A 191 12.76 26.09 11.83
N THR A 192 12.28 25.52 10.73
CA THR A 192 12.85 24.33 10.13
C THR A 192 14.27 24.65 9.63
N SER A 193 15.29 24.14 10.29
CA SER A 193 16.68 24.50 10.04
C SER A 193 17.27 23.92 8.76
N ARG A 194 16.60 22.94 8.12
CA ARG A 194 17.06 22.25 6.90
C ARG A 194 15.93 22.10 5.91
N ALA A 195 16.15 22.50 4.65
CA ALA A 195 15.18 22.29 3.57
C ALA A 195 15.87 22.45 2.20
N ARG A 196 15.13 22.19 1.14
CA ARG A 196 15.57 22.31 -0.26
C ARG A 196 15.01 23.57 -0.89
N VAL A 197 15.58 23.98 -2.03
CA VAL A 197 15.00 25.06 -2.85
C VAL A 197 13.55 24.68 -3.22
N GLY A 198 12.64 25.64 -3.03
CA GLY A 198 11.21 25.48 -3.30
C GLY A 198 10.41 24.88 -2.14
N ASP A 199 11.05 24.37 -1.09
CA ASP A 199 10.34 23.93 0.11
C ASP A 199 9.80 25.12 0.89
N THR A 200 8.71 24.94 1.61
CA THR A 200 8.10 25.94 2.48
C THR A 200 8.60 25.76 3.91
N LEU A 201 9.25 26.76 4.45
CA LEU A 201 9.66 26.82 5.85
C LEU A 201 8.53 27.43 6.69
N THR A 202 8.28 26.86 7.84
CA THR A 202 7.43 27.47 8.86
C THR A 202 8.30 28.11 9.92
N LEU A 203 8.07 29.40 10.19
CA LEU A 203 8.73 30.16 11.24
C LEU A 203 7.71 30.41 12.35
N SER A 204 8.11 30.13 13.57
CA SER A 204 7.36 30.46 14.78
C SER A 204 8.06 31.59 15.54
N GLY A 205 7.29 32.50 16.08
CA GLY A 205 7.89 33.65 16.73
C GLY A 205 6.90 34.72 17.18
N ARG A 206 7.21 35.97 16.92
CA ARG A 206 6.34 37.10 17.25
C ARG A 206 6.58 38.28 16.32
N SER A 207 5.58 39.15 16.22
CA SER A 207 5.60 40.38 15.40
C SER A 207 5.77 40.15 13.90
N PHE A 208 5.18 39.07 13.39
CA PHE A 208 5.30 38.74 11.97
C PHE A 208 4.35 39.48 11.05
N ARG A 209 3.31 40.10 11.59
CA ARG A 209 2.24 40.75 10.80
C ARG A 209 2.70 41.73 9.72
N ALA A 210 3.83 42.37 9.93
CA ALA A 210 4.34 43.37 9.00
C ALA A 210 5.69 42.98 8.36
N VAL A 211 6.08 41.72 8.44
CA VAL A 211 7.29 41.21 7.76
C VAL A 211 7.07 41.30 6.25
N SER A 212 7.95 42.00 5.56
CA SER A 212 7.88 42.28 4.12
C SER A 212 8.81 41.39 3.29
N SER A 213 9.92 40.95 3.87
CA SER A 213 10.88 40.07 3.20
C SER A 213 11.65 39.21 4.19
N VAL A 214 12.12 38.09 3.69
CA VAL A 214 13.05 37.19 4.38
C VAL A 214 14.26 37.01 3.49
N SER A 215 15.45 37.10 4.07
CA SER A 215 16.71 36.85 3.36
C SER A 215 17.36 35.57 3.88
N PHE A 216 17.84 34.77 2.96
CA PHE A 216 18.72 33.64 3.19
C PHE A 216 20.15 34.07 2.87
N GLY A 217 20.89 34.54 3.87
CA GLY A 217 22.15 35.24 3.66
C GLY A 217 21.95 36.51 2.80
N SER A 218 22.52 36.53 1.60
CA SER A 218 22.39 37.66 0.63
C SER A 218 21.15 37.53 -0.29
N VAL A 219 20.47 36.39 -0.32
CA VAL A 219 19.35 36.15 -1.23
C VAL A 219 18.01 36.50 -0.55
N VAL A 220 17.36 37.54 -1.07
CA VAL A 220 16.10 38.07 -0.55
C VAL A 220 14.92 37.42 -1.25
N THR A 221 13.90 37.08 -0.50
CA THR A 221 12.62 36.61 -1.02
C THR A 221 11.45 37.36 -0.40
N THR A 222 10.44 37.63 -1.19
CA THR A 222 9.11 38.12 -0.77
C THR A 222 8.04 37.05 -0.91
N ASN A 223 8.43 35.82 -1.32
CA ASN A 223 7.52 34.68 -1.38
C ASN A 223 7.32 34.11 0.03
N LEU A 224 6.50 34.80 0.79
CA LEU A 224 6.16 34.50 2.17
C LEU A 224 4.66 34.68 2.42
N THR A 225 4.14 34.02 3.43
CA THR A 225 2.77 34.17 3.91
C THR A 225 2.77 34.34 5.41
N VAL A 226 2.26 35.47 5.88
CA VAL A 226 2.03 35.70 7.31
C VAL A 226 0.69 35.11 7.70
N VAL A 227 0.72 33.96 8.39
CA VAL A 227 -0.48 33.26 8.87
C VAL A 227 -1.08 33.96 10.09
N SER A 228 -0.21 34.39 11.00
CA SER A 228 -0.59 35.14 12.20
C SER A 228 0.59 35.96 12.67
N ASN A 229 0.41 36.71 13.78
CA ASN A 229 1.51 37.45 14.39
C ASN A 229 2.60 36.58 14.98
N THR A 230 2.32 35.25 15.11
CA THR A 230 3.26 34.28 15.70
C THR A 230 3.72 33.18 14.74
N VAL A 231 3.10 33.07 13.57
CA VAL A 231 3.41 32.05 12.56
C VAL A 231 3.47 32.67 11.18
N MET A 232 4.51 32.39 10.45
CA MET A 232 4.63 32.71 9.04
C MET A 232 5.31 31.58 8.27
N THR A 233 5.10 31.55 6.97
CA THR A 233 5.76 30.64 6.07
C THR A 233 6.57 31.41 5.02
N VAL A 234 7.67 30.81 4.55
CA VAL A 234 8.50 31.36 3.48
C VAL A 234 9.02 30.25 2.60
N VAL A 235 9.04 30.48 1.30
CA VAL A 235 9.57 29.52 0.33
C VAL A 235 11.08 29.74 0.17
N VAL A 236 11.87 28.66 0.26
CA VAL A 236 13.31 28.72 0.05
C VAL A 236 13.61 29.16 -1.38
N PRO A 237 14.28 30.31 -1.60
CA PRO A 237 14.50 30.83 -2.95
C PRO A 237 15.63 30.09 -3.68
N PRO A 238 15.62 30.09 -5.02
CA PRO A 238 16.78 29.73 -5.81
C PRO A 238 17.98 30.59 -5.46
N GLY A 239 19.18 29.99 -5.44
CA GLY A 239 20.41 30.70 -5.12
C GLY A 239 20.68 30.88 -3.62
N ALA A 240 19.80 30.41 -2.75
CA ALA A 240 20.11 30.38 -1.31
C ALA A 240 21.43 29.69 -1.03
N PRO A 241 22.29 30.28 -0.16
CA PRO A 241 23.58 29.68 0.17
C PRO A 241 23.45 28.39 0.97
N LEU A 242 24.48 27.56 1.00
CA LEU A 242 24.47 26.25 1.70
C LEU A 242 24.16 26.38 3.19
N ALA A 243 24.64 27.44 3.83
CA ALA A 243 24.31 27.75 5.21
C ALA A 243 24.37 29.26 5.42
N ALA A 244 23.33 29.83 6.00
CA ALA A 244 23.27 31.25 6.30
C ALA A 244 22.18 31.52 7.36
N PRO A 245 22.32 32.61 8.13
CA PRO A 245 21.24 33.06 8.99
C PRO A 245 20.07 33.56 8.16
N LEU A 246 18.87 33.42 8.71
CA LEU A 246 17.66 34.04 8.18
C LEU A 246 17.61 35.48 8.68
N THR A 247 17.30 36.41 7.78
CA THR A 247 17.07 37.80 8.14
C THR A 247 15.65 38.19 7.76
N LEU A 248 14.88 38.70 8.70
CA LEU A 248 13.53 39.20 8.50
C LEU A 248 13.55 40.72 8.51
N GLU A 249 12.93 41.35 7.52
CA GLU A 249 12.75 42.80 7.45
C GLU A 249 11.29 43.21 7.68
N SER A 250 11.08 44.19 8.51
CA SER A 250 9.77 44.78 8.77
C SER A 250 9.90 46.27 9.10
N PRO A 251 8.81 47.06 9.06
CA PRO A 251 8.83 48.42 9.56
C PRO A 251 9.24 48.56 11.03
N GLY A 252 9.04 47.49 11.83
CA GLY A 252 9.48 47.44 13.23
C GLY A 252 10.94 47.25 13.45
N GLY A 253 11.67 46.85 12.41
CA GLY A 253 13.12 46.58 12.45
C GLY A 253 13.49 45.26 11.82
N ARG A 254 14.72 44.93 11.98
CA ARG A 254 15.37 43.75 11.42
C ARG A 254 15.61 42.70 12.50
N PHE A 255 15.41 41.45 12.16
CA PHE A 255 15.79 40.26 12.95
C PHE A 255 16.79 39.41 12.18
N ILE A 256 17.80 38.90 12.85
CA ILE A 256 18.76 37.93 12.30
C ILE A 256 18.78 36.70 13.20
N SER A 257 18.54 35.52 12.62
CA SER A 257 18.57 34.27 13.37
C SER A 257 19.97 33.95 13.93
N VAL A 258 20.04 33.41 15.14
CA VAL A 258 21.30 32.97 15.75
C VAL A 258 21.77 31.67 15.05
N SER A 259 20.88 30.79 14.72
CA SER A 259 21.21 29.55 14.00
C SER A 259 21.05 29.75 12.49
N ASN A 260 21.89 29.02 11.74
CA ASN A 260 21.84 29.04 10.29
C ASN A 260 20.70 28.13 9.78
N PHE A 261 20.07 28.58 8.71
CA PHE A 261 19.36 27.72 7.78
C PHE A 261 20.39 26.94 6.96
N VAL A 262 20.13 25.67 6.69
CA VAL A 262 21.01 24.77 5.92
C VAL A 262 20.25 24.30 4.67
N LEU A 263 20.81 24.59 3.51
CA LEU A 263 20.27 24.17 2.23
C LEU A 263 20.70 22.73 1.93
N MET A 264 19.73 21.83 1.85
CA MET A 264 19.95 20.45 1.46
C MET A 264 20.07 20.32 -0.07
N PRO A 265 20.85 19.37 -0.58
CA PRO A 265 20.91 19.11 -2.00
C PRO A 265 19.55 18.65 -2.54
N ARG A 266 19.25 19.02 -3.78
CA ARG A 266 18.10 18.57 -4.55
C ARG A 266 18.52 18.29 -5.98
N ILE A 267 18.24 17.07 -6.46
CA ILE A 267 18.43 16.69 -7.86
C ILE A 267 17.13 17.01 -8.61
N THR A 268 17.23 17.77 -9.70
CA THR A 268 16.11 18.06 -10.59
C THR A 268 16.14 17.21 -11.86
N GLY A 269 17.30 16.68 -12.20
CA GLY A 269 17.48 15.78 -13.34
C GLY A 269 18.94 15.41 -13.57
N PHE A 270 19.17 14.53 -14.52
CA PHE A 270 20.52 14.18 -14.97
C PHE A 270 20.53 13.71 -16.43
N SER A 271 21.67 13.81 -17.08
CA SER A 271 21.87 13.39 -18.48
C SER A 271 23.32 12.95 -18.68
N PRO A 272 23.56 11.87 -19.47
CA PRO A 272 22.58 10.93 -20.01
C PRO A 272 21.91 10.07 -18.94
N SER A 273 20.74 9.52 -19.28
CA SER A 273 19.99 8.64 -18.38
C SER A 273 20.41 7.18 -18.42
N ASN A 274 21.36 6.84 -19.28
CA ASN A 274 21.89 5.48 -19.46
C ASN A 274 23.36 5.52 -19.88
N GLY A 275 24.03 4.39 -19.75
CA GLY A 275 25.39 4.23 -20.24
C GLY A 275 26.21 3.22 -19.43
N ALA A 276 27.34 2.83 -20.00
CA ALA A 276 28.29 1.92 -19.37
C ALA A 276 29.20 2.64 -18.34
N ALA A 277 29.99 1.87 -17.60
CA ALA A 277 31.06 2.41 -16.75
C ALA A 277 31.97 3.36 -17.55
N GLY A 278 32.32 4.50 -16.94
CA GLY A 278 33.09 5.56 -17.57
C GLY A 278 32.26 6.64 -18.27
N THR A 279 30.96 6.42 -18.54
CA THR A 279 30.05 7.45 -19.07
C THR A 279 30.04 8.67 -18.15
N LEU A 280 30.23 9.87 -18.70
CA LEU A 280 30.15 11.12 -17.93
C LEU A 280 28.68 11.52 -17.82
N VAL A 281 28.15 11.56 -16.61
CA VAL A 281 26.81 11.99 -16.28
C VAL A 281 26.85 13.36 -15.62
N THR A 282 25.99 14.27 -16.08
CA THR A 282 25.79 15.59 -15.48
C THR A 282 24.45 15.59 -14.73
N LEU A 283 24.51 15.78 -13.42
CA LEU A 283 23.34 16.00 -12.57
C LEU A 283 23.08 17.51 -12.49
N SER A 284 21.82 17.89 -12.59
CA SER A 284 21.35 19.26 -12.41
C SER A 284 20.50 19.34 -11.14
N GLY A 285 20.58 20.48 -10.45
CA GLY A 285 19.85 20.62 -9.20
C GLY A 285 20.08 21.93 -8.47
N SER A 286 19.98 21.89 -7.15
CA SER A 286 20.28 23.01 -6.26
C SER A 286 20.95 22.51 -4.99
N GLY A 287 21.73 23.39 -4.33
CA GLY A 287 22.43 23.02 -3.09
C GLY A 287 23.52 21.95 -3.30
N LEU A 288 23.98 21.76 -4.53
CA LEU A 288 24.87 20.65 -4.89
C LEU A 288 26.32 20.88 -4.51
N SER A 289 26.76 22.11 -4.18
CA SER A 289 28.19 22.43 -3.90
C SER A 289 28.76 21.69 -2.67
N SER A 290 27.88 21.07 -1.84
CA SER A 290 28.32 20.24 -0.71
C SER A 290 28.49 18.76 -1.04
N VAL A 291 28.17 18.35 -2.26
CA VAL A 291 28.17 16.94 -2.67
C VAL A 291 29.63 16.44 -2.76
N THR A 292 29.91 15.37 -2.03
CA THR A 292 31.21 14.69 -2.02
C THR A 292 31.16 13.31 -2.65
N GLN A 293 29.94 12.73 -2.77
CA GLN A 293 29.75 11.40 -3.30
C GLN A 293 28.46 11.32 -4.13
N VAL A 294 28.51 10.57 -5.21
CA VAL A 294 27.36 10.18 -6.02
C VAL A 294 27.29 8.66 -6.04
N THR A 295 26.08 8.06 -5.99
CA THR A 295 25.94 6.61 -6.16
C THR A 295 25.02 6.28 -7.32
N PHE A 296 25.35 5.22 -8.07
CA PHE A 296 24.54 4.66 -9.16
C PHE A 296 24.10 3.23 -8.77
N GLY A 297 22.79 3.05 -8.48
CA GLY A 297 22.30 1.77 -7.99
C GLY A 297 23.01 1.26 -6.73
N GLY A 298 23.44 2.19 -5.85
CA GLY A 298 24.16 1.90 -4.61
C GLY A 298 25.68 1.88 -4.74
N ILE A 299 26.27 1.88 -5.94
CA ILE A 299 27.73 1.88 -6.14
C ILE A 299 28.27 3.32 -6.14
N PRO A 300 29.23 3.65 -5.26
CA PRO A 300 29.75 5.00 -5.09
C PRO A 300 30.71 5.41 -6.21
N ALA A 301 30.65 6.69 -6.54
CA ALA A 301 31.56 7.38 -7.45
C ALA A 301 31.91 8.77 -6.89
N THR A 302 33.13 9.19 -7.11
CA THR A 302 33.59 10.54 -6.75
C THR A 302 33.23 11.51 -7.88
N PRO A 303 32.62 12.68 -7.57
CA PRO A 303 32.36 13.70 -8.57
C PRO A 303 33.62 14.17 -9.26
N ALA A 304 33.55 14.42 -10.58
CA ALA A 304 34.65 15.04 -11.34
C ALA A 304 34.62 16.56 -11.23
N SER A 305 33.43 17.15 -11.13
CA SER A 305 33.25 18.58 -10.80
C SER A 305 31.97 18.81 -10.02
N VAL A 306 31.97 19.85 -9.20
CA VAL A 306 30.84 20.21 -8.33
C VAL A 306 30.64 21.73 -8.37
N THR A 307 29.42 22.17 -8.67
CA THR A 307 28.95 23.55 -8.57
C THR A 307 27.68 23.63 -7.73
N ALA A 308 27.11 24.79 -7.52
CA ALA A 308 25.87 24.95 -6.77
C ALA A 308 24.66 24.28 -7.47
N THR A 309 24.69 24.14 -8.80
CA THR A 309 23.58 23.69 -9.62
C THR A 309 23.89 22.45 -10.48
N GLN A 310 25.14 22.04 -10.55
CA GLN A 310 25.56 20.88 -11.35
C GLN A 310 26.63 20.05 -10.66
N VAL A 311 26.58 18.74 -10.87
CA VAL A 311 27.62 17.78 -10.51
C VAL A 311 27.90 16.93 -11.75
N THR A 312 29.18 16.84 -12.16
CA THR A 312 29.57 15.87 -13.20
C THR A 312 30.27 14.68 -12.53
N VAL A 313 29.97 13.48 -12.97
CA VAL A 313 30.51 12.26 -12.40
C VAL A 313 30.64 11.19 -13.46
N LYS A 314 31.67 10.36 -13.41
CA LYS A 314 31.83 9.18 -14.25
C LYS A 314 31.08 8.01 -13.58
N VAL A 315 30.28 7.30 -14.36
CA VAL A 315 29.63 6.07 -13.92
C VAL A 315 30.67 5.05 -13.46
N PRO A 316 30.59 4.54 -12.24
CA PRO A 316 31.57 3.59 -11.71
C PRO A 316 31.42 2.20 -12.34
N PHE A 317 32.48 1.40 -12.25
CA PHE A 317 32.39 -0.03 -12.58
C PHE A 317 31.42 -0.73 -11.62
N GLY A 318 30.57 -1.60 -12.14
CA GLY A 318 29.55 -2.31 -11.36
C GLY A 318 28.30 -1.48 -11.05
N ALA A 319 28.17 -0.27 -11.62
CA ALA A 319 26.96 0.54 -11.48
C ALA A 319 25.71 -0.27 -11.80
N GLY A 320 24.68 -0.15 -10.93
CA GLY A 320 23.38 -0.77 -11.13
C GLY A 320 22.36 0.17 -11.75
N THR A 321 21.36 -0.39 -12.41
CA THR A 321 20.14 0.34 -12.77
C THR A 321 19.37 0.72 -11.51
N GLY A 322 19.11 2.01 -11.35
CA GLY A 322 18.44 2.52 -10.16
C GLY A 322 18.53 4.05 -10.07
N PRO A 323 17.96 4.65 -9.02
CA PRO A 323 18.07 6.07 -8.80
C PRO A 323 19.53 6.51 -8.56
N VAL A 324 19.84 7.73 -8.96
CA VAL A 324 21.11 8.36 -8.67
C VAL A 324 20.99 9.14 -7.36
N LYS A 325 21.87 8.87 -6.41
CA LYS A 325 21.87 9.55 -5.12
C LYS A 325 23.11 10.42 -4.98
N VAL A 326 22.94 11.62 -4.48
CA VAL A 326 24.04 12.52 -4.06
C VAL A 326 24.10 12.56 -2.55
N SER A 327 25.28 12.64 -2.00
CA SER A 327 25.53 12.77 -0.56
C SER A 327 26.64 13.78 -0.29
N GLY A 328 26.49 14.56 0.77
CA GLY A 328 27.45 15.56 1.21
C GLY A 328 27.23 15.98 2.65
N SER A 329 27.99 16.95 3.13
CA SER A 329 27.97 17.41 4.53
C SER A 329 26.64 18.01 4.97
N PHE A 330 25.82 18.52 4.04
CA PHE A 330 24.53 19.14 4.35
C PHE A 330 23.32 18.24 4.08
N GLY A 331 23.55 16.99 3.65
CA GLY A 331 22.50 16.00 3.45
C GLY A 331 22.68 15.21 2.18
N SER A 332 21.60 14.53 1.80
CA SER A 332 21.55 13.72 0.59
C SER A 332 20.23 13.92 -0.14
N ASP A 333 20.24 13.59 -1.44
CA ASP A 333 19.05 13.53 -2.26
C ASP A 333 19.15 12.40 -3.26
N GLU A 334 18.00 11.96 -3.75
CA GLU A 334 17.88 10.83 -4.67
C GLU A 334 17.00 11.24 -5.86
N SER A 335 17.43 10.88 -7.06
CA SER A 335 16.70 11.23 -8.28
C SER A 335 15.37 10.49 -8.36
N LEU A 336 14.33 11.15 -8.89
CA LEU A 336 13.04 10.51 -9.20
C LEU A 336 13.14 9.57 -10.41
N SER A 337 14.05 9.87 -11.34
CA SER A 337 14.27 9.05 -12.53
C SER A 337 15.39 8.04 -12.26
N LEU A 338 15.30 6.90 -12.96
CA LEU A 338 16.33 5.87 -12.88
C LEU A 338 17.45 6.13 -13.88
N TYR A 339 18.67 5.84 -13.47
CA TYR A 339 19.79 5.63 -14.38
C TYR A 339 19.78 4.16 -14.82
N TYR A 340 19.93 3.92 -16.11
CA TYR A 340 19.92 2.57 -16.68
C TYR A 340 21.35 2.14 -17.06
N ALA A 341 21.90 1.25 -16.27
CA ALA A 341 23.14 0.58 -16.59
C ALA A 341 22.90 -0.54 -17.62
N PRO A 342 23.91 -0.93 -18.43
CA PRO A 342 23.76 -2.03 -19.36
C PRO A 342 23.32 -3.33 -18.66
N PRO A 343 22.37 -4.07 -19.21
CA PRO A 343 21.94 -5.35 -18.67
C PRO A 343 23.07 -6.40 -18.79
N GLN A 344 23.08 -7.36 -17.87
CA GLN A 344 23.95 -8.54 -17.95
C GLN A 344 23.12 -9.76 -17.59
N LEU A 345 23.17 -10.80 -18.43
CA LEU A 345 22.46 -12.04 -18.17
C LEU A 345 23.44 -13.07 -17.57
N THR A 346 22.99 -13.77 -16.53
CA THR A 346 23.77 -14.77 -15.82
C THR A 346 23.25 -16.19 -16.03
N ALA A 347 21.92 -16.35 -16.16
CA ALA A 347 21.30 -17.65 -16.38
C ALA A 347 19.95 -17.52 -17.09
N ILE A 348 19.60 -18.55 -17.85
CA ILE A 348 18.28 -18.72 -18.46
C ILE A 348 17.81 -20.13 -18.14
N THR A 349 16.67 -20.25 -17.50
CA THR A 349 16.16 -21.56 -17.04
C THR A 349 14.66 -21.68 -17.27
N PRO A 350 14.18 -22.83 -17.75
CA PRO A 350 14.96 -23.98 -18.22
C PRO A 350 15.62 -23.69 -19.56
N ALA A 351 16.70 -24.46 -19.89
CA ALA A 351 17.38 -24.36 -21.18
C ALA A 351 16.68 -25.14 -22.30
N LEU A 352 15.86 -26.12 -21.94
CA LEU A 352 15.02 -26.90 -22.85
C LEU A 352 13.57 -26.48 -22.66
N VAL A 353 12.93 -25.94 -23.70
CA VAL A 353 11.61 -25.34 -23.65
C VAL A 353 10.76 -25.70 -24.85
N LYS A 354 9.45 -25.55 -24.73
CA LYS A 354 8.46 -25.61 -25.80
C LYS A 354 7.85 -24.25 -26.05
N VAL A 355 7.24 -24.06 -27.19
CA VAL A 355 6.37 -22.90 -27.44
C VAL A 355 5.29 -22.83 -26.36
N GLY A 356 5.13 -21.64 -25.76
CA GLY A 356 4.18 -21.39 -24.69
C GLY A 356 4.74 -21.59 -23.28
N ASP A 357 5.88 -22.25 -23.11
CA ASP A 357 6.54 -22.41 -21.80
C ASP A 357 6.99 -21.05 -21.26
N LEU A 358 7.01 -20.96 -19.93
CA LEU A 358 7.61 -19.83 -19.22
C LEU A 358 9.06 -20.14 -18.90
N LEU A 359 9.96 -19.24 -19.23
CA LEU A 359 11.35 -19.27 -18.79
C LEU A 359 11.69 -18.09 -17.90
N THR A 360 12.68 -18.27 -17.05
CA THR A 360 13.24 -17.26 -16.19
C THR A 360 14.59 -16.80 -16.74
N VAL A 361 14.71 -15.52 -17.00
CA VAL A 361 15.97 -14.84 -17.31
C VAL A 361 16.49 -14.22 -16.03
N SER A 362 17.65 -14.61 -15.59
CA SER A 362 18.37 -14.08 -14.43
C SER A 362 19.56 -13.24 -14.86
N GLY A 363 19.81 -12.15 -14.14
CA GLY A 363 20.89 -11.23 -14.52
C GLY A 363 21.00 -10.03 -13.57
N THR A 364 21.47 -8.92 -14.10
CA THR A 364 21.51 -7.62 -13.43
C THR A 364 21.07 -6.52 -14.41
N ASN A 365 20.57 -5.42 -13.89
CA ASN A 365 20.13 -4.25 -14.68
C ASN A 365 18.96 -4.55 -15.65
N LEU A 366 18.05 -5.41 -15.23
CA LEU A 366 16.91 -5.85 -16.03
C LEU A 366 15.68 -4.93 -15.92
N LEU A 367 15.69 -3.96 -15.00
CA LEU A 367 14.61 -2.98 -14.87
C LEU A 367 14.45 -2.16 -16.15
N GLY A 368 13.18 -1.92 -16.51
CA GLY A 368 12.83 -1.17 -17.71
C GLY A 368 12.99 -1.97 -19.00
N ALA A 369 13.14 -3.30 -18.92
CA ALA A 369 13.19 -4.12 -20.11
C ALA A 369 11.95 -3.89 -20.97
N SER A 370 12.18 -3.58 -22.25
CA SER A 370 11.18 -3.30 -23.26
C SER A 370 10.91 -4.49 -24.18
N ALA A 371 11.84 -5.44 -24.26
CA ALA A 371 11.68 -6.65 -25.03
C ALA A 371 12.54 -7.81 -24.48
N VAL A 372 12.02 -9.02 -24.66
CA VAL A 372 12.76 -10.29 -24.55
C VAL A 372 12.64 -10.97 -25.90
N LEU A 373 13.78 -11.28 -26.54
CA LEU A 373 13.82 -11.83 -27.90
C LEU A 373 14.40 -13.24 -27.87
N PHE A 374 13.85 -14.13 -28.67
CA PHE A 374 14.15 -15.54 -28.68
C PHE A 374 14.83 -16.00 -29.95
N GLY A 375 15.88 -16.83 -29.82
CA GLY A 375 16.50 -17.58 -30.87
C GLY A 375 17.30 -16.73 -31.87
N THR A 376 17.76 -17.38 -32.94
CA THR A 376 18.52 -16.73 -34.01
C THR A 376 17.69 -15.75 -34.84
N ASN A 377 16.37 -15.93 -34.86
CA ASN A 377 15.42 -15.04 -35.53
C ASN A 377 14.99 -13.84 -34.67
N ARG A 378 15.48 -13.73 -33.43
CA ARG A 378 15.19 -12.62 -32.49
C ARG A 378 13.70 -12.34 -32.33
N LEU A 379 12.87 -13.39 -32.23
CA LEU A 379 11.42 -13.24 -32.15
C LEU A 379 11.01 -12.72 -30.76
N PRO A 380 10.22 -11.61 -30.68
CA PRO A 380 9.85 -11.05 -29.40
C PRO A 380 8.85 -11.92 -28.64
N ALA A 381 9.03 -12.04 -27.32
CA ALA A 381 8.03 -12.61 -26.43
C ALA A 381 6.73 -11.80 -26.51
N LYS A 382 5.58 -12.46 -26.66
CA LYS A 382 4.27 -11.81 -26.59
C LYS A 382 3.93 -11.37 -25.18
N VAL A 383 4.42 -12.13 -24.19
CA VAL A 383 4.20 -11.89 -22.76
C VAL A 383 5.51 -12.05 -22.02
N PHE A 384 5.92 -11.05 -21.27
CA PHE A 384 6.98 -11.14 -20.29
C PHE A 384 6.70 -10.22 -19.11
N THR A 385 7.30 -10.51 -17.97
CA THR A 385 7.16 -9.73 -16.74
C THR A 385 8.53 -9.47 -16.14
N VAL A 386 8.87 -8.21 -15.92
CA VAL A 386 10.04 -7.81 -15.14
C VAL A 386 9.67 -7.95 -13.67
N VAL A 387 10.18 -8.98 -13.03
CA VAL A 387 9.91 -9.26 -11.61
C VAL A 387 10.67 -8.30 -10.71
N ASP A 388 11.94 -8.09 -11.02
CA ASP A 388 12.84 -7.17 -10.32
C ASP A 388 14.07 -6.83 -11.19
N ASN A 389 15.06 -6.11 -10.62
CA ASN A 389 16.29 -5.75 -11.35
C ASN A 389 17.17 -6.96 -11.75
N ARG A 390 16.83 -8.17 -11.29
CA ARG A 390 17.63 -9.39 -11.48
C ARG A 390 16.89 -10.50 -12.17
N ARG A 391 15.58 -10.38 -12.40
CA ARG A 391 14.77 -11.47 -12.92
C ARG A 391 13.64 -10.98 -13.81
N ILE A 392 13.55 -11.63 -14.97
CA ILE A 392 12.43 -11.51 -15.90
C ILE A 392 11.85 -12.91 -16.11
N THR A 393 10.54 -13.03 -16.21
CA THR A 393 9.86 -14.21 -16.72
C THR A 393 9.31 -13.90 -18.11
N ALA A 394 9.51 -14.80 -19.06
CA ALA A 394 9.05 -14.59 -20.44
C ALA A 394 8.49 -15.90 -21.02
N GLN A 395 7.43 -15.77 -21.80
CA GLN A 395 6.81 -16.89 -22.50
C GLN A 395 7.46 -17.07 -23.87
N VAL A 396 7.84 -18.31 -24.18
CA VAL A 396 8.41 -18.67 -25.48
C VAL A 396 7.35 -18.45 -26.57
N PRO A 397 7.58 -17.55 -27.54
CA PRO A 397 6.58 -17.24 -28.56
C PRO A 397 6.50 -18.35 -29.63
N GLU A 398 5.36 -18.40 -30.31
CA GLU A 398 5.18 -19.25 -31.48
C GLU A 398 6.17 -18.84 -32.58
N GLY A 399 6.84 -19.82 -33.21
CA GLY A 399 7.86 -19.59 -34.22
C GLY A 399 9.26 -19.29 -33.66
N ALA A 400 9.44 -19.33 -32.32
CA ALA A 400 10.76 -19.20 -31.72
C ALA A 400 11.71 -20.32 -32.19
N SER A 401 12.93 -19.95 -32.56
CA SER A 401 14.02 -20.89 -32.88
C SER A 401 14.93 -21.09 -31.66
N SER A 402 15.63 -22.24 -31.64
CA SER A 402 16.72 -22.45 -30.69
C SER A 402 17.81 -21.39 -30.88
N GLY A 403 18.49 -21.02 -29.80
CA GLY A 403 19.56 -20.03 -29.84
C GLY A 403 19.60 -19.17 -28.57
N TRP A 404 20.10 -17.95 -28.70
CA TRP A 404 20.27 -17.02 -27.60
C TRP A 404 18.95 -16.33 -27.23
N VAL A 405 18.80 -15.99 -25.94
CA VAL A 405 17.73 -15.10 -25.47
C VAL A 405 18.33 -13.71 -25.24
N TRP A 406 17.70 -12.69 -25.80
CA TRP A 406 18.13 -11.30 -25.70
C TRP A 406 17.18 -10.53 -24.80
N VAL A 407 17.70 -9.60 -24.01
CA VAL A 407 16.93 -8.65 -23.24
C VAL A 407 17.34 -7.24 -23.67
N VAL A 408 16.34 -6.43 -24.02
CA VAL A 408 16.50 -5.03 -24.40
C VAL A 408 16.01 -4.16 -23.25
N THR A 409 16.88 -3.26 -22.77
CA THR A 409 16.56 -2.28 -21.73
C THR A 409 16.95 -0.87 -22.20
N PRO A 410 16.54 0.21 -21.54
CA PRO A 410 17.06 1.54 -21.85
C PRO A 410 18.60 1.65 -21.69
N GLY A 411 19.20 0.77 -20.90
CA GLY A 411 20.66 0.70 -20.72
C GLY A 411 21.42 -0.02 -21.83
N GLY A 412 20.72 -0.69 -22.74
CA GLY A 412 21.29 -1.46 -23.85
C GLY A 412 20.70 -2.86 -23.97
N GLU A 413 21.41 -3.72 -24.69
CA GLU A 413 21.02 -5.12 -24.92
C GLU A 413 22.04 -6.06 -24.25
N ALA A 414 21.52 -7.21 -23.81
CA ALA A 414 22.35 -8.35 -23.39
C ALA A 414 21.73 -9.65 -23.87
N PHE A 415 22.55 -10.67 -24.01
CA PHE A 415 22.09 -12.00 -24.38
C PHE A 415 22.66 -13.08 -23.45
N GLY A 416 21.95 -14.20 -23.34
CA GLY A 416 22.31 -15.35 -22.54
C GLY A 416 21.72 -16.63 -23.10
N GLY A 417 22.08 -17.75 -22.56
CA GLY A 417 21.70 -19.09 -23.03
C GLY A 417 22.89 -19.85 -23.61
N PRO A 418 22.73 -20.73 -24.60
CA PRO A 418 21.56 -20.91 -25.48
C PRO A 418 20.37 -21.64 -24.84
N ILE A 419 19.21 -21.51 -25.46
CA ILE A 419 18.05 -22.39 -25.21
C ILE A 419 17.81 -23.31 -26.39
N SER A 420 17.23 -24.48 -26.12
CA SER A 420 16.75 -25.41 -27.14
C SER A 420 15.22 -25.37 -27.15
N VAL A 421 14.64 -24.92 -28.25
CA VAL A 421 13.18 -24.92 -28.43
C VAL A 421 12.77 -26.24 -29.07
N GLN A 422 11.97 -27.02 -28.33
CA GLN A 422 11.41 -28.26 -28.87
C GLN A 422 10.32 -27.92 -29.89
N GLY A 423 10.36 -28.60 -31.01
CA GLY A 423 9.29 -28.55 -32.01
C GLY A 423 7.93 -29.02 -31.46
N PRO A 424 6.91 -28.93 -32.25
CA PRO A 424 5.58 -29.43 -31.86
C PRO A 424 5.64 -30.94 -31.62
N VAL A 425 4.94 -31.38 -30.57
CA VAL A 425 4.87 -32.81 -30.21
C VAL A 425 4.10 -33.55 -31.30
N PRO A 426 4.60 -34.73 -31.73
CA PRO A 426 3.88 -35.50 -32.74
C PRO A 426 2.48 -35.92 -32.25
N VAL A 427 1.53 -36.00 -33.16
CA VAL A 427 0.17 -36.49 -32.90
C VAL A 427 -0.20 -37.59 -33.89
N ILE A 428 -0.63 -38.74 -33.37
CA ILE A 428 -1.18 -39.79 -34.21
C ILE A 428 -2.67 -39.59 -34.34
N SER A 429 -3.17 -39.37 -35.57
CA SER A 429 -4.60 -39.24 -35.88
C SER A 429 -5.25 -40.62 -36.07
N GLY A 430 -4.48 -41.61 -36.54
CA GLY A 430 -4.97 -42.97 -36.75
C GLY A 430 -3.90 -43.88 -37.39
N PHE A 431 -4.27 -45.14 -37.56
CA PHE A 431 -3.42 -46.12 -38.24
C PHE A 431 -4.28 -47.15 -38.98
N SER A 432 -3.71 -47.82 -40.00
CA SER A 432 -4.36 -48.87 -40.77
C SER A 432 -3.35 -49.81 -41.36
N PRO A 433 -3.58 -51.15 -41.30
CA PRO A 433 -4.73 -51.85 -40.69
C PRO A 433 -4.74 -51.77 -39.16
N ALA A 434 -5.90 -52.06 -38.52
CA ALA A 434 -6.04 -52.07 -37.06
C ALA A 434 -5.51 -53.37 -36.38
N LEU A 435 -5.30 -54.40 -37.17
CA LEU A 435 -4.77 -55.71 -36.72
C LEU A 435 -3.82 -56.30 -37.75
N GLY A 436 -2.86 -57.10 -37.30
CA GLY A 436 -1.91 -57.79 -38.21
C GLY A 436 -0.93 -58.65 -37.46
N ALA A 437 -0.42 -59.69 -38.17
CA ALA A 437 0.66 -60.53 -37.65
C ALA A 437 2.01 -59.77 -37.70
N VAL A 438 3.04 -60.34 -37.04
CA VAL A 438 4.43 -59.90 -37.20
C VAL A 438 4.78 -59.82 -38.68
N GLY A 439 5.43 -58.72 -39.12
CA GLY A 439 5.76 -58.45 -40.50
C GLY A 439 4.72 -57.64 -41.29
N THR A 440 3.54 -57.38 -40.77
CA THR A 440 2.51 -56.50 -41.38
C THR A 440 3.02 -55.06 -41.45
N ASP A 441 2.86 -54.40 -42.60
CA ASP A 441 3.12 -52.96 -42.73
C ASP A 441 1.90 -52.15 -42.34
N VAL A 442 2.06 -51.30 -41.34
CA VAL A 442 1.01 -50.44 -40.75
C VAL A 442 1.30 -48.98 -41.12
N ARG A 443 0.33 -48.36 -41.80
CA ARG A 443 0.35 -46.92 -42.10
C ARG A 443 -0.13 -46.17 -40.88
N ILE A 444 0.69 -45.27 -40.31
CA ILE A 444 0.36 -44.37 -39.20
C ILE A 444 0.22 -42.98 -39.79
N VAL A 445 -0.95 -42.34 -39.55
CA VAL A 445 -1.29 -40.98 -40.04
C VAL A 445 -1.30 -40.03 -38.86
N GLY A 446 -0.85 -38.80 -39.10
CA GLY A 446 -0.83 -37.77 -38.07
C GLY A 446 -0.07 -36.52 -38.51
N VAL A 447 0.22 -35.67 -37.56
CA VAL A 447 1.01 -34.44 -37.77
C VAL A 447 2.31 -34.54 -36.97
N ASP A 448 3.36 -33.88 -37.47
CA ASP A 448 4.68 -33.79 -36.83
C ASP A 448 5.35 -35.16 -36.56
N LEU A 449 5.01 -36.15 -37.37
CA LEU A 449 5.59 -37.50 -37.35
C LEU A 449 6.92 -37.63 -38.13
N ALA A 450 7.55 -36.46 -38.47
CA ALA A 450 8.74 -36.42 -39.33
C ALA A 450 9.97 -37.07 -38.67
N LEU A 451 10.88 -37.61 -39.51
CA LEU A 451 12.13 -38.25 -39.08
C LEU A 451 13.12 -37.25 -38.42
N PRO A 452 13.96 -37.77 -37.49
CA PRO A 452 14.03 -39.17 -37.08
C PRO A 452 12.93 -39.50 -36.05
N ALA A 453 12.15 -40.52 -36.33
CA ALA A 453 11.12 -41.02 -35.44
C ALA A 453 11.41 -42.51 -35.09
N THR A 454 11.23 -42.84 -33.83
CA THR A 454 11.21 -44.23 -33.36
C THR A 454 9.76 -44.66 -33.20
N VAL A 455 9.39 -45.73 -33.91
CA VAL A 455 8.04 -46.31 -33.79
C VAL A 455 8.11 -47.55 -32.91
N ARG A 456 7.15 -47.67 -31.98
CA ARG A 456 7.03 -48.84 -31.11
C ARG A 456 5.60 -49.39 -31.16
N PHE A 457 5.49 -50.73 -31.24
CA PHE A 457 4.26 -51.46 -31.05
C PHE A 457 4.29 -52.04 -29.63
N SER A 458 3.45 -51.55 -28.73
CA SER A 458 3.40 -51.93 -27.32
C SER A 458 4.80 -52.01 -26.67
N GLY A 459 5.63 -50.97 -26.93
CA GLY A 459 7.02 -50.89 -26.41
C GLY A 459 8.11 -51.52 -27.26
N VAL A 460 7.77 -52.43 -28.20
CA VAL A 460 8.76 -53.10 -29.07
C VAL A 460 9.06 -52.22 -30.29
N THR A 461 10.35 -51.92 -30.51
CA THR A 461 10.80 -51.05 -31.60
C THR A 461 10.55 -51.67 -32.97
N ALA A 462 9.93 -50.91 -33.85
CA ALA A 462 9.57 -51.27 -35.20
C ALA A 462 10.50 -50.60 -36.23
N SER A 463 10.69 -51.22 -37.38
CA SER A 463 11.35 -50.59 -38.51
C SER A 463 10.40 -49.68 -39.26
N VAL A 464 10.82 -48.43 -39.50
CA VAL A 464 10.09 -47.48 -40.36
C VAL A 464 10.41 -47.82 -41.82
N VAL A 465 9.37 -48.14 -42.57
CA VAL A 465 9.48 -48.56 -43.97
C VAL A 465 9.51 -47.36 -44.93
N SER A 466 8.66 -46.36 -44.62
CA SER A 466 8.59 -45.12 -45.42
C SER A 466 7.98 -43.99 -44.60
N THR A 467 8.24 -42.74 -45.02
CA THR A 467 7.65 -41.52 -44.43
C THR A 467 7.07 -40.63 -45.48
N THR A 468 5.99 -39.90 -45.13
CA THR A 468 5.31 -38.91 -45.92
C THR A 468 5.07 -37.66 -45.11
N THR A 469 4.62 -36.58 -45.71
CA THR A 469 4.29 -35.30 -45.01
C THR A 469 3.24 -35.48 -43.88
N ASN A 470 2.32 -36.47 -44.03
CA ASN A 470 1.16 -36.63 -43.14
C ASN A 470 1.16 -38.00 -42.45
N GLY A 471 2.31 -38.68 -42.38
CA GLY A 471 2.39 -39.96 -41.71
C GLY A 471 3.63 -40.78 -42.04
N LEU A 472 3.68 -41.98 -41.50
CA LEU A 472 4.77 -42.94 -41.75
C LEU A 472 4.20 -44.36 -41.86
N MET A 473 5.01 -45.28 -42.41
CA MET A 473 4.72 -46.71 -42.50
C MET A 473 5.74 -47.47 -41.65
N ALA A 474 5.25 -48.28 -40.73
CA ALA A 474 6.08 -49.08 -39.84
C ALA A 474 5.68 -50.57 -39.91
N ARG A 475 6.68 -51.44 -39.81
CA ARG A 475 6.47 -52.91 -39.85
C ARG A 475 6.34 -53.44 -38.45
N VAL A 476 5.27 -54.24 -38.18
CA VAL A 476 5.06 -54.92 -36.92
C VAL A 476 6.27 -55.77 -36.57
N PRO A 477 6.99 -55.50 -35.48
CA PRO A 477 8.24 -56.19 -35.15
C PRO A 477 8.01 -57.58 -34.54
N VAL A 478 9.03 -58.41 -34.58
CA VAL A 478 9.05 -59.66 -33.83
C VAL A 478 9.01 -59.38 -32.33
N GLY A 479 8.14 -60.05 -31.58
CA GLY A 479 7.90 -59.81 -30.15
C GLY A 479 6.88 -58.73 -29.84
N ALA A 480 6.27 -58.11 -30.87
CA ALA A 480 5.16 -57.19 -30.61
C ALA A 480 3.95 -57.93 -30.02
N VAL A 481 3.31 -57.29 -29.04
CA VAL A 481 2.03 -57.69 -28.46
C VAL A 481 0.96 -56.66 -28.77
N SER A 482 -0.31 -57.03 -28.62
CA SER A 482 -1.42 -56.09 -28.81
C SER A 482 -1.32 -54.93 -27.85
N GLY A 483 -1.54 -53.70 -28.36
CA GLY A 483 -1.46 -52.48 -27.56
C GLY A 483 -1.22 -51.25 -28.40
N ARG A 484 -0.88 -50.15 -27.74
CA ARG A 484 -0.72 -48.84 -28.37
C ARG A 484 0.50 -48.76 -29.27
N ILE A 485 0.36 -48.03 -30.38
CA ILE A 485 1.48 -47.60 -31.18
C ILE A 485 2.02 -46.31 -30.62
N THR A 486 3.32 -46.23 -30.38
CA THR A 486 4.00 -45.00 -29.96
C THR A 486 4.96 -44.56 -31.05
N VAL A 487 4.91 -43.24 -31.36
CA VAL A 487 5.89 -42.59 -32.24
C VAL A 487 6.64 -41.57 -31.42
N GLU A 488 7.94 -41.76 -31.26
CA GLU A 488 8.82 -40.89 -30.49
C GLU A 488 9.68 -40.06 -31.46
N THR A 489 9.69 -38.76 -31.27
CA THR A 489 10.54 -37.79 -31.97
C THR A 489 11.42 -37.04 -30.98
N SER A 490 12.34 -36.19 -31.44
CA SER A 490 13.10 -35.28 -30.56
C SER A 490 12.22 -34.28 -29.79
N ALA A 491 10.98 -34.05 -30.26
CA ALA A 491 10.02 -33.12 -29.66
C ALA A 491 9.11 -33.78 -28.59
N GLY A 492 9.06 -35.11 -28.56
CA GLY A 492 8.21 -35.88 -27.65
C GLY A 492 7.65 -37.14 -28.29
N ALA A 493 6.69 -37.77 -27.62
CA ALA A 493 6.06 -38.99 -28.06
C ALA A 493 4.57 -38.81 -28.30
N ALA A 494 4.05 -39.44 -29.36
CA ALA A 494 2.63 -39.63 -29.62
C ALA A 494 2.23 -41.06 -29.37
N VAL A 495 1.06 -41.27 -28.80
CA VAL A 495 0.48 -42.60 -28.54
C VAL A 495 -0.84 -42.68 -29.30
N SER A 496 -1.07 -43.81 -29.99
CA SER A 496 -2.31 -44.02 -30.73
C SER A 496 -3.54 -44.03 -29.78
N ALA A 497 -4.68 -43.54 -30.25
CA ALA A 497 -5.93 -43.54 -29.48
C ALA A 497 -6.53 -44.95 -29.32
N GLN A 498 -6.19 -45.87 -30.24
CA GLN A 498 -6.62 -47.28 -30.27
C GLN A 498 -5.43 -48.23 -30.22
N ASP A 499 -5.67 -49.44 -29.77
CA ASP A 499 -4.67 -50.46 -29.78
C ASP A 499 -4.55 -51.14 -31.16
N PHE A 500 -3.33 -51.45 -31.55
CA PHE A 500 -3.06 -52.33 -32.66
C PHE A 500 -3.11 -53.78 -32.16
N LEU A 501 -3.80 -54.65 -32.86
CA LEU A 501 -3.98 -56.03 -32.48
C LEU A 501 -2.95 -56.92 -33.16
N VAL A 502 -2.12 -57.62 -32.38
CA VAL A 502 -1.11 -58.55 -32.90
C VAL A 502 -1.59 -60.01 -32.69
N GLY A 503 -1.55 -60.80 -33.74
CA GLY A 503 -1.82 -62.23 -33.67
C GLY A 503 -3.26 -62.66 -33.92
N SER A 504 -3.54 -63.96 -33.76
CA SER A 504 -4.82 -64.65 -33.96
C SER A 504 -5.41 -65.28 -32.69
N THR A 505 -4.91 -64.87 -31.52
CA THR A 505 -5.26 -65.38 -30.18
C THR A 505 -5.86 -64.30 -29.30
N ALA A 506 -6.44 -64.66 -28.17
CA ALA A 506 -6.68 -63.72 -27.09
C ALA A 506 -5.34 -63.32 -26.49
N ASP A 507 -5.32 -62.13 -25.82
CA ASP A 507 -4.18 -61.63 -25.07
C ASP A 507 -4.82 -61.10 -23.76
N PHE A 508 -4.68 -61.89 -22.71
CA PHE A 508 -5.47 -61.71 -21.50
C PHE A 508 -4.61 -61.40 -20.34
N ASP A 509 -4.76 -60.21 -19.75
CA ASP A 509 -3.99 -59.78 -18.60
C ASP A 509 -4.85 -59.44 -17.38
N VAL A 510 -4.23 -59.46 -16.21
CA VAL A 510 -4.93 -59.09 -14.94
C VAL A 510 -4.12 -58.11 -14.12
N SER A 511 -4.82 -57.31 -13.34
CA SER A 511 -4.22 -56.40 -12.37
C SER A 511 -5.03 -56.28 -11.06
N ILE A 512 -4.32 -56.00 -9.99
CA ILE A 512 -4.91 -55.74 -8.65
C ILE A 512 -4.27 -54.50 -8.05
N ALA A 513 -5.09 -53.60 -7.47
CA ALA A 513 -4.64 -52.41 -6.80
C ALA A 513 -5.40 -52.19 -5.49
N SER A 514 -4.72 -51.66 -4.50
CA SER A 514 -5.35 -51.22 -3.25
C SER A 514 -5.75 -49.74 -3.32
N SER A 515 -6.89 -49.37 -2.71
CA SER A 515 -7.33 -47.97 -2.60
C SER A 515 -6.47 -47.14 -1.64
N ALA A 516 -5.66 -47.80 -0.79
CA ALA A 516 -4.76 -47.14 0.15
C ALA A 516 -3.56 -48.07 0.47
N GLU A 517 -2.41 -47.50 0.72
CA GLU A 517 -1.18 -48.17 1.19
C GLU A 517 -0.31 -47.12 1.88
N PRO A 518 -0.10 -47.27 3.19
CA PRO A 518 -0.70 -48.21 4.13
C PRO A 518 -2.14 -47.93 4.46
N VAL A 519 -2.81 -48.87 5.14
CA VAL A 519 -4.16 -48.72 5.71
C VAL A 519 -4.12 -48.67 7.23
N VAL A 520 -5.10 -48.04 7.84
CA VAL A 520 -5.25 -48.08 9.31
C VAL A 520 -5.81 -49.45 9.73
N THR A 521 -5.25 -50.04 10.77
CA THR A 521 -5.71 -51.31 11.32
C THR A 521 -7.20 -51.27 11.66
N GLY A 522 -7.98 -52.19 11.12
CA GLY A 522 -9.42 -52.31 11.32
C GLY A 522 -10.28 -51.41 10.42
N ALA A 523 -9.68 -50.51 9.65
CA ALA A 523 -10.44 -49.72 8.66
C ALA A 523 -10.77 -50.52 7.40
N GLU A 524 -11.89 -50.21 6.75
CA GLU A 524 -12.25 -50.81 5.46
C GLU A 524 -11.43 -50.10 4.35
N PHE A 525 -10.91 -50.90 3.42
CA PHE A 525 -10.32 -50.42 2.17
C PHE A 525 -10.80 -51.29 1.00
N ARG A 526 -10.46 -50.87 -0.23
CA ARG A 526 -10.93 -51.54 -1.42
C ARG A 526 -9.74 -52.05 -2.24
N LEU A 527 -9.89 -53.27 -2.74
CA LEU A 527 -9.06 -53.80 -3.79
C LEU A 527 -9.83 -53.69 -5.12
N THR A 528 -9.17 -53.14 -6.11
CA THR A 528 -9.67 -53.09 -7.47
C THR A 528 -9.04 -54.24 -8.24
N LEU A 529 -9.83 -55.22 -8.65
CA LEU A 529 -9.41 -56.31 -9.54
C LEU A 529 -9.79 -55.93 -10.97
N LYS A 530 -8.91 -56.21 -11.90
CA LYS A 530 -9.17 -56.07 -13.32
C LYS A 530 -8.76 -57.33 -14.08
N ALA A 531 -9.55 -57.67 -15.08
CA ALA A 531 -9.21 -58.65 -16.08
C ALA A 531 -9.45 -58.03 -17.46
N ARG A 532 -8.46 -58.03 -18.31
CA ARG A 532 -8.51 -57.40 -19.64
C ARG A 532 -8.21 -58.41 -20.74
N ASN A 533 -8.98 -58.30 -21.79
CA ASN A 533 -8.63 -59.00 -23.02
C ASN A 533 -8.01 -58.04 -24.03
N LEU A 534 -6.71 -58.02 -24.13
CA LEU A 534 -5.96 -57.18 -25.03
C LEU A 534 -5.84 -57.78 -26.46
N GLY A 535 -6.31 -59.01 -26.65
CA GLY A 535 -6.23 -59.71 -27.91
C GLY A 535 -7.40 -59.39 -28.89
N PRO A 536 -7.30 -59.86 -30.13
CA PRO A 536 -8.28 -59.68 -31.17
C PRO A 536 -9.48 -60.62 -31.06
N LEU A 537 -9.38 -61.69 -30.29
CA LEU A 537 -10.48 -62.63 -30.10
C LEU A 537 -11.11 -62.49 -28.71
N PRO A 538 -12.39 -62.79 -28.55
CA PRO A 538 -13.01 -62.86 -27.25
C PRO A 538 -12.35 -63.93 -26.36
N ALA A 539 -12.06 -63.58 -25.12
CA ALA A 539 -11.64 -64.52 -24.09
C ALA A 539 -12.89 -65.20 -23.52
N THR A 540 -12.99 -66.51 -23.71
CA THR A 540 -14.17 -67.29 -23.31
C THR A 540 -13.95 -68.02 -22.00
N ASN A 541 -15.03 -68.16 -21.21
CA ASN A 541 -15.03 -68.84 -19.91
C ASN A 541 -14.02 -68.27 -18.94
N VAL A 542 -13.97 -66.93 -18.86
CA VAL A 542 -13.04 -66.28 -17.95
C VAL A 542 -13.48 -66.50 -16.50
N THR A 543 -12.53 -67.04 -15.72
CA THR A 543 -12.68 -67.25 -14.28
C THR A 543 -11.50 -66.67 -13.55
N GLY A 544 -11.69 -66.29 -12.30
CA GLY A 544 -10.61 -65.71 -11.50
C GLY A 544 -10.72 -66.11 -10.02
N SER A 545 -9.58 -65.98 -9.30
CA SER A 545 -9.52 -66.22 -7.87
C SER A 545 -8.70 -65.14 -7.18
N LEU A 546 -9.26 -64.53 -6.16
CA LEU A 546 -8.55 -63.64 -5.23
C LEU A 546 -8.17 -64.43 -3.98
N THR A 547 -6.89 -64.63 -3.72
CA THR A 547 -6.42 -65.21 -2.46
C THR A 547 -6.50 -64.15 -1.34
N LEU A 548 -7.17 -64.53 -0.24
CA LEU A 548 -7.27 -63.72 0.95
C LEU A 548 -6.32 -64.25 2.02
N PRO A 549 -5.35 -63.46 2.49
CA PRO A 549 -4.51 -63.84 3.60
C PRO A 549 -5.32 -63.97 4.89
N SER A 550 -4.92 -64.86 5.81
CA SER A 550 -5.61 -65.08 7.11
C SER A 550 -5.69 -63.82 8.00
N SER A 551 -4.88 -62.81 7.70
CA SER A 551 -4.89 -61.51 8.36
C SER A 551 -5.98 -60.58 7.83
N ALA A 552 -6.70 -60.90 6.78
CA ALA A 552 -7.68 -60.03 6.13
C ALA A 552 -9.09 -60.63 6.18
N GLU A 553 -10.06 -59.80 6.36
CA GLU A 553 -11.49 -60.11 6.34
C GLU A 553 -12.13 -59.62 5.05
N PHE A 554 -12.89 -60.46 4.38
CA PHE A 554 -13.71 -60.06 3.22
C PHE A 554 -15.03 -59.48 3.67
N LEU A 555 -15.37 -58.31 3.16
CA LEU A 555 -16.60 -57.56 3.52
C LEU A 555 -17.64 -57.53 2.39
N GLY A 556 -17.23 -57.95 1.18
CA GLY A 556 -18.13 -57.98 0.01
C GLY A 556 -17.40 -57.58 -1.28
N ALA A 557 -18.07 -57.78 -2.42
CA ALA A 557 -17.60 -57.35 -3.72
C ALA A 557 -18.70 -56.75 -4.56
N THR A 558 -18.34 -55.77 -5.42
CA THR A 558 -19.18 -55.16 -6.44
C THR A 558 -18.56 -55.44 -7.80
N LEU A 559 -19.31 -56.03 -8.72
CA LEU A 559 -18.85 -56.39 -10.06
C LEU A 559 -19.25 -55.31 -11.07
N GLY A 560 -18.31 -54.84 -11.88
CA GLY A 560 -18.58 -53.91 -12.97
C GLY A 560 -18.54 -54.68 -14.31
N GLY A 561 -19.67 -55.02 -14.84
CA GLY A 561 -19.76 -55.72 -16.13
C GLY A 561 -20.38 -57.13 -16.09
N GLY A 562 -21.04 -57.53 -15.02
CA GLY A 562 -21.68 -58.81 -14.85
C GLY A 562 -20.79 -59.90 -14.25
N GLY A 563 -21.28 -61.12 -14.15
CA GLY A 563 -20.62 -62.23 -13.49
C GLY A 563 -21.15 -62.50 -12.08
N SER A 564 -20.47 -63.44 -11.38
CA SER A 564 -20.80 -63.80 -9.99
C SER A 564 -19.53 -64.07 -9.20
N PHE A 565 -19.66 -64.00 -7.86
CA PHE A 565 -18.56 -64.41 -6.97
C PHE A 565 -19.06 -65.34 -5.87
N GLN A 566 -18.14 -66.14 -5.36
CA GLN A 566 -18.40 -67.06 -4.25
C GLN A 566 -17.23 -67.05 -3.28
N MET A 567 -17.49 -66.93 -1.99
CA MET A 567 -16.52 -67.02 -0.93
C MET A 567 -16.14 -68.50 -0.70
N GLY A 568 -14.84 -68.82 -0.79
CA GLY A 568 -14.26 -70.07 -0.46
C GLY A 568 -13.45 -70.05 0.86
N ALA A 569 -12.83 -71.18 1.20
CA ALA A 569 -12.05 -71.30 2.44
C ALA A 569 -10.77 -70.43 2.48
N THR A 570 -10.15 -70.15 1.34
CA THR A 570 -8.87 -69.42 1.23
C THR A 570 -8.94 -68.16 0.37
N GLY A 571 -10.14 -67.77 -0.07
CA GLY A 571 -10.29 -66.61 -0.96
C GLY A 571 -11.64 -66.53 -1.64
N VAL A 572 -11.78 -65.68 -2.64
CA VAL A 572 -12.98 -65.39 -3.39
C VAL A 572 -12.79 -65.84 -4.83
N SER A 573 -13.69 -66.68 -5.33
CA SER A 573 -13.74 -67.09 -6.73
C SER A 573 -14.70 -66.21 -7.51
N PHE A 574 -14.36 -65.86 -8.75
CA PHE A 574 -15.15 -65.03 -9.66
C PHE A 574 -15.43 -65.80 -10.95
N VAL A 575 -16.63 -65.68 -11.47
CA VAL A 575 -17.00 -66.12 -12.80
C VAL A 575 -17.36 -64.91 -13.63
N VAL A 576 -16.51 -64.58 -14.60
CA VAL A 576 -16.68 -63.41 -15.46
C VAL A 576 -17.45 -63.75 -16.73
N GLY A 577 -17.25 -64.95 -17.27
CA GLY A 577 -17.90 -65.42 -18.50
C GLY A 577 -17.08 -65.11 -19.75
N THR A 578 -17.66 -64.55 -20.77
CA THR A 578 -16.97 -64.14 -22.00
C THR A 578 -16.57 -62.67 -21.93
N LEU A 579 -15.26 -62.40 -22.06
CA LEU A 579 -14.73 -61.06 -22.14
C LEU A 579 -14.42 -60.71 -23.61
N PRO A 580 -15.20 -59.78 -24.22
CA PRO A 580 -14.98 -59.42 -25.61
C PRO A 580 -13.56 -58.97 -25.90
N ALA A 581 -13.17 -58.99 -27.19
CA ALA A 581 -11.89 -58.40 -27.62
C ALA A 581 -11.84 -56.93 -27.19
N LYS A 582 -10.66 -56.48 -26.69
CA LYS A 582 -10.43 -55.10 -26.23
C LYS A 582 -11.33 -54.58 -25.11
N SER A 583 -11.84 -55.49 -24.28
CA SER A 583 -12.69 -55.13 -23.15
C SER A 583 -12.01 -55.40 -21.80
N GLU A 584 -12.52 -54.76 -20.78
CA GLU A 584 -12.08 -54.88 -19.38
C GLU A 584 -13.26 -55.25 -18.50
N TRP A 585 -13.03 -56.15 -17.57
CA TRP A 585 -13.92 -56.46 -16.47
C TRP A 585 -13.27 -56.02 -15.17
N THR A 586 -14.08 -55.47 -14.23
CA THR A 586 -13.59 -54.96 -12.95
C THR A 586 -14.40 -55.49 -11.78
N ALA A 587 -13.75 -55.70 -10.63
CA ALA A 587 -14.42 -55.89 -9.35
C ALA A 587 -13.81 -55.01 -8.27
N LEU A 588 -14.69 -54.41 -7.46
CA LEU A 588 -14.29 -53.67 -6.28
C LEU A 588 -14.55 -54.58 -5.06
N VAL A 589 -13.47 -55.07 -4.44
CA VAL A 589 -13.57 -55.95 -3.27
C VAL A 589 -13.29 -55.11 -2.01
N ARG A 590 -14.23 -55.15 -1.08
CA ARG A 590 -14.07 -54.49 0.22
C ARG A 590 -13.43 -55.44 1.21
N VAL A 591 -12.40 -55.02 1.83
CA VAL A 591 -11.60 -55.81 2.77
C VAL A 591 -11.21 -54.98 4.00
N ARG A 592 -10.87 -55.69 5.08
CA ARG A 592 -10.36 -55.08 6.32
C ARG A 592 -9.25 -55.95 6.88
N ILE A 593 -8.19 -55.32 7.43
CA ILE A 593 -7.12 -56.01 8.14
C ILE A 593 -7.22 -55.61 9.62
N PRO A 594 -7.77 -56.50 10.49
CA PRO A 594 -8.10 -56.12 11.88
C PRO A 594 -6.85 -56.03 12.81
N VAL A 595 -5.72 -56.56 12.39
CA VAL A 595 -4.46 -56.57 13.15
C VAL A 595 -3.32 -55.96 12.35
N GLN A 596 -2.28 -55.47 13.03
CA GLN A 596 -1.08 -54.96 12.34
C GLN A 596 -0.42 -56.12 11.57
N ALA A 597 -0.41 -56.02 10.27
CA ALA A 597 0.15 -57.05 9.39
C ALA A 597 0.50 -56.49 8.01
N ILE A 598 1.40 -57.14 7.29
CA ILE A 598 1.53 -56.97 5.86
C ILE A 598 0.76 -58.11 5.21
N SER A 599 -0.28 -57.79 4.48
CA SER A 599 -1.20 -58.76 3.86
C SER A 599 -1.02 -58.73 2.36
N ARG A 600 -0.63 -59.86 1.79
CA ARG A 600 -0.46 -60.02 0.33
C ARG A 600 -1.73 -60.60 -0.27
N PHE A 601 -2.34 -59.86 -1.17
CA PHE A 601 -3.46 -60.32 -1.98
C PHE A 601 -2.97 -60.70 -3.36
N GLU A 602 -3.44 -61.80 -3.88
CA GLU A 602 -3.08 -62.28 -5.19
C GLU A 602 -4.33 -62.54 -6.03
N TRP A 603 -4.35 -61.93 -7.23
CA TRP A 603 -5.39 -62.09 -8.21
C TRP A 603 -4.92 -62.88 -9.39
N VAL A 604 -5.54 -63.99 -9.67
CA VAL A 604 -5.20 -64.88 -10.80
C VAL A 604 -6.50 -65.10 -11.58
N ALA A 605 -6.42 -64.98 -12.91
CA ALA A 605 -7.54 -65.36 -13.74
C ALA A 605 -7.12 -66.18 -14.94
N SER A 606 -8.03 -66.86 -15.57
CA SER A 606 -7.79 -67.74 -16.71
C SER A 606 -8.93 -67.73 -17.71
N THR A 607 -8.65 -68.10 -18.96
CA THR A 607 -9.60 -68.17 -20.06
C THR A 607 -9.39 -69.46 -20.84
N LEU A 608 -10.43 -69.97 -21.51
CA LEU A 608 -10.31 -71.09 -22.43
C LEU A 608 -9.77 -70.72 -23.82
N THR A 609 -9.84 -69.44 -24.19
CA THR A 609 -9.25 -68.96 -25.44
C THR A 609 -7.72 -69.00 -25.30
N PRO A 610 -6.95 -69.54 -26.27
CA PRO A 610 -5.51 -69.54 -26.19
C PRO A 610 -4.97 -68.12 -25.97
N ASP A 611 -4.13 -67.97 -24.97
CA ASP A 611 -3.51 -66.74 -24.56
C ASP A 611 -2.05 -66.70 -24.99
N VAL A 612 -1.55 -65.52 -25.37
CA VAL A 612 -0.16 -65.39 -25.89
C VAL A 612 0.85 -65.37 -24.75
N ASP A 613 0.49 -64.79 -23.60
CA ASP A 613 1.37 -64.70 -22.43
C ASP A 613 0.63 -65.08 -21.14
N LEU A 614 0.86 -66.26 -20.66
CA LEU A 614 0.26 -66.75 -19.42
C LEU A 614 0.88 -66.13 -18.14
N THR A 615 1.97 -65.35 -18.26
CA THR A 615 2.64 -64.78 -17.09
C THR A 615 1.95 -63.54 -16.55
N ASP A 616 1.18 -62.84 -17.38
CA ASP A 616 0.40 -61.64 -17.02
C ASP A 616 -1.04 -61.93 -16.52
N ASN A 617 -1.38 -63.23 -16.52
CA ASN A 617 -2.65 -63.72 -15.92
C ASN A 617 -2.64 -63.77 -14.39
N ARG A 618 -1.61 -63.21 -13.77
CA ARG A 618 -1.43 -63.19 -12.31
C ARG A 618 -0.90 -61.84 -11.85
N ALA A 619 -1.54 -61.23 -10.85
CA ALA A 619 -1.12 -60.01 -10.22
C ALA A 619 -1.25 -60.07 -8.71
N ALA A 620 -0.40 -59.36 -8.00
CA ALA A 620 -0.48 -59.29 -6.54
C ALA A 620 -0.21 -57.89 -6.00
N VAL A 621 -0.80 -57.61 -4.87
CA VAL A 621 -0.58 -56.38 -4.11
C VAL A 621 -0.36 -56.70 -2.64
N SER A 622 0.62 -56.06 -2.01
CA SER A 622 0.82 -56.14 -0.56
C SER A 622 0.26 -54.86 0.09
N VAL A 623 -0.48 -55.04 1.15
CA VAL A 623 -1.09 -53.93 1.90
C VAL A 623 -0.64 -54.01 3.35
N THR A 624 -0.06 -52.93 3.84
CA THR A 624 0.48 -52.81 5.20
C THR A 624 -0.58 -52.15 6.10
N ALA A 625 -1.05 -52.90 7.11
CA ALA A 625 -1.94 -52.34 8.13
C ALA A 625 -1.14 -51.80 9.32
N VAL A 626 -1.28 -50.53 9.61
CA VAL A 626 -0.56 -49.85 10.67
C VAL A 626 -1.53 -49.31 11.74
N PRO A 627 -1.21 -49.47 13.04
CA PRO A 627 -2.06 -48.91 14.09
C PRO A 627 -2.03 -47.39 14.10
N LEU A 628 -3.19 -46.79 14.26
CA LEU A 628 -3.29 -45.35 14.47
C LEU A 628 -2.88 -45.03 15.91
N ARG A 629 -1.65 -44.58 16.11
CA ARG A 629 -1.11 -44.19 17.42
C ARG A 629 -0.64 -42.75 17.39
N LEU A 630 -0.95 -42.03 18.47
CA LEU A 630 -0.49 -40.69 18.75
C LEU A 630 0.50 -40.76 19.91
N GLU A 631 1.72 -40.28 19.70
CA GLU A 631 2.79 -40.24 20.69
C GLU A 631 3.03 -38.80 21.14
N LEU A 632 3.24 -38.60 22.43
CA LEU A 632 3.52 -37.31 23.04
C LEU A 632 4.92 -37.30 23.63
N THR A 633 5.74 -36.36 23.22
CA THR A 633 7.12 -36.18 23.70
C THR A 633 7.31 -34.73 24.17
N GLY A 634 7.82 -34.56 25.39
CA GLY A 634 8.16 -33.24 25.95
C GLY A 634 9.62 -32.89 25.67
N PHE A 635 9.88 -31.62 25.31
CA PHE A 635 11.21 -31.06 25.11
C PHE A 635 11.39 -29.83 26.04
N GLY A 636 12.02 -30.02 27.21
CA GLY A 636 12.16 -28.97 28.23
C GLY A 636 10.84 -28.66 28.94
N ASP A 637 10.78 -27.50 29.59
CA ASP A 637 9.69 -27.19 30.51
C ASP A 637 8.36 -26.79 29.83
N ASP A 638 8.40 -26.34 28.57
CA ASP A 638 7.22 -25.74 27.95
C ASP A 638 6.88 -26.25 26.51
N LEU A 639 7.73 -27.04 25.86
CA LEU A 639 7.49 -27.50 24.49
C LEU A 639 7.12 -28.99 24.47
N TRP A 640 5.97 -29.29 23.88
CA TRP A 640 5.49 -30.64 23.65
C TRP A 640 5.27 -30.91 22.16
N VAL A 641 5.62 -32.10 21.73
CA VAL A 641 5.45 -32.56 20.35
C VAL A 641 4.55 -33.79 20.32
N LEU A 642 3.45 -33.68 19.61
CA LEU A 642 2.61 -34.82 19.24
C LEU A 642 3.11 -35.35 17.90
N SER A 643 3.34 -36.65 17.82
CA SER A 643 3.79 -37.27 16.62
C SER A 643 3.05 -38.57 16.31
N TRP A 644 2.89 -38.85 15.02
CA TRP A 644 2.33 -40.09 14.50
C TRP A 644 3.01 -40.50 13.18
N SER A 645 2.86 -41.74 12.78
CA SER A 645 3.52 -42.24 11.57
C SER A 645 3.13 -41.45 10.31
N SER A 646 4.12 -41.06 9.51
CA SER A 646 3.91 -40.41 8.21
C SER A 646 3.27 -41.35 7.17
N LEU A 647 3.25 -42.66 7.45
CA LEU A 647 2.54 -43.65 6.64
C LEU A 647 1.04 -43.56 6.77
N VAL A 648 0.50 -42.83 7.76
CA VAL A 648 -0.93 -42.61 7.97
C VAL A 648 -1.27 -41.19 7.60
N THR A 649 -1.63 -40.93 6.37
CA THR A 649 -1.85 -39.59 5.81
C THR A 649 -3.30 -39.12 5.86
N ASP A 650 -4.27 -40.05 5.90
CA ASP A 650 -5.70 -39.75 5.86
C ASP A 650 -6.30 -39.61 7.28
N VAL A 651 -5.65 -38.80 8.10
CA VAL A 651 -6.08 -38.50 9.46
C VAL A 651 -5.97 -37.02 9.78
N GLU A 652 -6.82 -36.58 10.67
CA GLU A 652 -6.83 -35.22 11.22
C GLU A 652 -6.46 -35.27 12.71
N LEU A 653 -5.48 -34.46 13.13
CA LEU A 653 -5.23 -34.23 14.54
C LEU A 653 -6.29 -33.27 15.09
N GLN A 654 -7.01 -33.69 16.11
CA GLN A 654 -8.04 -32.92 16.79
C GLN A 654 -7.70 -32.69 18.25
N GLU A 655 -8.06 -31.52 18.75
CA GLU A 655 -7.95 -31.11 20.15
C GLU A 655 -9.30 -30.86 20.81
N SER A 656 -9.37 -31.02 22.11
CA SER A 656 -10.47 -30.63 22.99
C SER A 656 -9.93 -30.20 24.35
N THR A 657 -10.64 -29.37 25.10
CA THR A 657 -10.28 -29.02 26.47
C THR A 657 -10.78 -30.06 27.46
N LEU A 658 -10.11 -30.19 28.62
CA LEU A 658 -10.54 -31.09 29.71
C LEU A 658 -11.75 -30.54 30.46
N ASP A 659 -11.90 -29.20 30.51
CA ASP A 659 -12.95 -28.51 31.24
C ASP A 659 -14.16 -28.23 30.34
N GLY A 660 -15.23 -29.03 30.52
CA GLY A 660 -16.51 -28.87 29.79
C GLY A 660 -16.87 -30.01 28.87
N PRO A 661 -18.00 -29.91 28.12
CA PRO A 661 -18.38 -30.93 27.16
C PRO A 661 -17.35 -31.04 26.04
N ARG A 662 -16.87 -32.25 25.77
CA ARG A 662 -15.81 -32.52 24.77
C ARG A 662 -16.25 -32.11 23.36
N GLN A 663 -15.76 -30.95 22.91
CA GLN A 663 -15.91 -30.48 21.53
C GLN A 663 -14.56 -30.64 20.81
N TRP A 664 -14.50 -31.61 19.91
CA TRP A 664 -13.31 -31.89 19.14
C TRP A 664 -13.25 -30.97 17.91
N ARG A 665 -12.15 -30.25 17.75
CA ARG A 665 -11.85 -29.40 16.60
C ARG A 665 -10.47 -29.70 16.04
N GLY A 666 -10.25 -29.48 14.76
CA GLY A 666 -8.92 -29.58 14.16
C GLY A 666 -7.95 -28.63 14.84
N VAL A 667 -6.71 -29.05 15.02
CA VAL A 667 -5.64 -28.18 15.58
C VAL A 667 -5.30 -27.07 14.60
N ASN A 668 -4.91 -25.90 15.11
CA ASN A 668 -4.44 -24.80 14.28
C ASN A 668 -3.01 -25.07 13.79
N GLY A 669 -2.80 -25.02 12.49
CA GLY A 669 -1.50 -25.23 11.84
C GLY A 669 -1.39 -26.59 11.17
N THR A 670 -0.46 -26.68 10.20
CA THR A 670 -0.19 -27.90 9.45
C THR A 670 0.90 -28.68 10.17
N PRO A 671 0.72 -29.96 10.49
CA PRO A 671 1.78 -30.80 11.04
C PRO A 671 2.97 -30.91 10.08
N LEU A 672 4.18 -30.80 10.60
CA LEU A 672 5.39 -31.01 9.83
C LEU A 672 5.58 -32.50 9.56
N ASN A 673 5.96 -32.86 8.34
CA ASN A 673 6.32 -34.22 7.95
C ASN A 673 7.83 -34.28 7.73
N ASP A 674 8.54 -35.10 8.54
CA ASP A 674 9.97 -35.29 8.44
C ASP A 674 10.35 -36.50 7.55
N GLY A 675 9.36 -37.11 6.89
CA GLY A 675 9.52 -38.33 6.07
C GLY A 675 9.27 -39.63 6.84
N VAL A 676 9.32 -39.60 8.15
CA VAL A 676 9.07 -40.78 9.04
C VAL A 676 7.81 -40.56 9.87
N ARG A 677 7.59 -39.34 10.32
CA ARG A 677 6.47 -38.95 11.18
C ARG A 677 5.89 -37.61 10.79
N PHE A 678 4.60 -37.47 11.03
CA PHE A 678 3.98 -36.14 11.19
C PHE A 678 4.21 -35.66 12.60
N GLN A 679 4.56 -34.41 12.78
CA GLN A 679 4.85 -33.77 14.06
C GLN A 679 4.07 -32.45 14.19
N TRP A 680 3.47 -32.22 15.35
CA TRP A 680 2.80 -30.98 15.68
C TRP A 680 3.22 -30.55 17.08
N SER A 681 3.83 -29.36 17.19
CA SER A 681 4.34 -28.83 18.44
C SER A 681 3.40 -27.82 19.07
N PHE A 682 3.33 -27.78 20.39
CA PHE A 682 2.57 -26.81 21.14
C PHE A 682 3.25 -26.53 22.49
N SER A 683 3.04 -25.30 22.99
CA SER A 683 3.48 -24.93 24.34
C SER A 683 2.48 -25.39 25.38
N ALA A 684 2.98 -25.93 26.49
CA ALA A 684 2.16 -26.29 27.63
C ALA A 684 1.69 -25.00 28.30
N THR A 685 0.43 -24.64 28.07
CA THR A 685 -0.28 -23.67 28.93
C THR A 685 -1.08 -24.42 29.99
N ASN A 686 -1.32 -23.81 31.12
CA ASN A 686 -1.99 -24.42 32.33
C ASN A 686 -3.42 -24.96 32.09
N THR A 687 -3.88 -25.09 30.86
CA THR A 687 -5.18 -25.67 30.54
C THR A 687 -4.99 -27.07 29.99
N GLY A 688 -5.57 -28.06 30.67
CA GLY A 688 -5.55 -29.46 30.23
C GLY A 688 -6.16 -29.57 28.80
N ARG A 689 -5.37 -30.16 27.92
CA ARG A 689 -5.79 -30.45 26.53
C ARG A 689 -5.84 -31.96 26.29
N LEU A 690 -6.81 -32.38 25.51
CA LEU A 690 -6.92 -33.76 25.00
C LEU A 690 -6.67 -33.72 23.52
N PHE A 691 -5.96 -34.72 23.00
CA PHE A 691 -5.68 -34.86 21.58
C PHE A 691 -6.11 -36.24 21.08
N ARG A 692 -6.54 -36.29 19.83
CA ARG A 692 -6.82 -37.55 19.14
C ARG A 692 -6.51 -37.44 17.66
N LEU A 693 -6.23 -38.55 17.05
CA LEU A 693 -6.28 -38.69 15.58
C LEU A 693 -7.65 -39.20 15.17
N ARG A 694 -8.24 -38.58 14.14
CA ARG A 694 -9.49 -39.01 13.53
C ARG A 694 -9.23 -39.29 12.06
N SER A 695 -9.68 -40.41 11.55
CA SER A 695 -9.70 -40.67 10.10
C SER A 695 -10.60 -39.63 9.41
N ARG A 696 -10.15 -39.09 8.31
CA ARG A 696 -10.90 -38.13 7.45
C ARG A 696 -11.99 -38.81 6.68
#